data_b50ad12bab6ad010e84000bf8ccfb5d8
#
_entry.id   b50ad12bab6ad010e84000bf8ccfb5d8
#
_cell.length_a   1.000
_cell.length_b   1.000
_cell.length_c   1.000
_cell.angle_alpha   90.00
_cell.angle_beta   90.00
_cell.angle_gamma   90.00
#
_symmetry.space_group_name_H-M   'P 1'
#
loop_
_entity.id
_entity.type
_entity.pdbx_description
1 polymer ?
#
loop_
_entity_poly.entity_id
_entity_poly.type
_entity_poly.pdbx_seq_one_letter_code
_entity_poly.pdbx_strand_id
1 'polypeptide(L)'
;MNGVFDAGEATLSSTGFGARWGGLMLGSSTAAAIELSGTQLIESAPALTVSGLGSVQADGVFMARSASDPLVVVEAGNSAELVLRNSHLQNGSGCAHLYPSSGLVTLSNVSFADCEEQAIWAQQTPLQFNGITLAEGTDWGMELTGVSGSVSGVDASAFDGAGAIVSLNSLSAGFVLSDLEGEVTGQGGIVGENNEGITLERIVLNGAPAIDVDRTSGLFSDITLNGDGAGTGFITHHGRSAASLVVERLNVSGYSVGASLHSDLGEISAPLILREAHIMVSSALATESYPVRLESSQLIGALDVAQTTVHAVDGQVGTVTVGEAGEYSAYRTVTLDAQRNGLPVPAMFAVSYGDDLLPPFSVEGTTVDVALLLRTITENSEGVANQWAVQATVAGSPVAELVVDSPTTSPSVLVINVLVNQAPEAELLEPFAGQRVMEGDSLRASASYSDDMDATSALVLSWRIYDMQGNTVLQGGNEPVYNITDLTAGFYIVEVTVTDSFGLAGTASMDFEYTLLDTDNDWSASCSATTWFDPNTGKSCGPNIYDEDDDNDGFSDSKDAFPLDPCAQIDTDGDTQPDDLDCPDGYTSWLTEDMDDDGDGTPDVLEGVESDGDDVNVNGLMVVLALFLVVGLLFFARLRRGGPGDLTSLDQKHL
;
A
#
# COMPACT_ATOMS: atom_id res chain seq x y z
N MET A 1 -53.27 16.84 44.55
CA MET A 1 -52.66 18.14 44.89
C MET A 1 -51.18 18.08 44.54
N ASN A 2 -50.72 18.89 43.69
CA ASN A 2 -49.28 19.04 43.47
C ASN A 2 -48.75 19.84 44.66
N GLY A 3 -48.14 19.18 45.62
CA GLY A 3 -47.56 19.83 46.81
C GLY A 3 -46.07 19.54 46.89
N VAL A 4 -45.31 20.51 47.36
CA VAL A 4 -43.92 20.31 47.79
C VAL A 4 -43.96 20.03 49.28
N PHE A 5 -43.32 18.95 49.70
CA PHE A 5 -43.00 18.71 51.10
C PHE A 5 -41.56 19.11 51.33
N ASP A 6 -41.35 20.14 52.13
CA ASP A 6 -40.04 20.62 52.52
C ASP A 6 -39.87 20.31 54.04
N ALA A 7 -38.88 19.53 54.35
CA ALA A 7 -38.53 19.17 55.70
C ALA A 7 -37.12 19.66 56.06
N GLY A 8 -36.82 20.91 55.97
CA GLY A 8 -35.53 21.48 56.36
C GLY A 8 -34.70 20.66 57.38
N GLU A 9 -33.90 21.26 58.21
CA GLU A 9 -33.15 20.58 59.26
C GLU A 9 -34.04 19.95 60.35
N ALA A 10 -34.61 18.79 60.08
CA ALA A 10 -35.51 18.08 61.02
C ALA A 10 -35.00 16.65 61.29
N THR A 11 -35.29 16.13 62.49
CA THR A 11 -35.14 14.71 62.79
C THR A 11 -36.49 14.04 62.82
N LEU A 12 -36.69 13.09 61.91
CA LEU A 12 -37.90 12.22 61.88
C LEU A 12 -37.52 10.86 62.40
N SER A 13 -38.10 10.45 63.55
CA SER A 13 -37.82 9.15 64.18
C SER A 13 -39.04 8.58 64.88
N SER A 14 -39.03 7.31 65.22
CA SER A 14 -40.05 6.68 66.05
C SER A 14 -39.92 7.15 67.53
N THR A 15 -41.03 7.31 68.24
CA THR A 15 -41.02 7.78 69.64
C THR A 15 -41.20 6.69 70.69
N GLY A 16 -41.13 5.41 70.34
CA GLY A 16 -41.36 4.27 71.22
C GLY A 16 -40.32 3.15 71.06
N PHE A 17 -40.01 2.44 72.15
CA PHE A 17 -39.11 1.27 72.12
C PHE A 17 -39.68 0.20 71.20
N GLY A 18 -39.03 -0.10 70.07
CA GLY A 18 -39.45 -1.07 69.06
C GLY A 18 -40.53 -0.59 68.11
N ALA A 19 -40.97 0.68 68.16
CA ALA A 19 -41.86 1.27 67.19
C ALA A 19 -41.04 1.80 65.97
N ARG A 20 -41.45 1.46 64.75
CA ARG A 20 -40.88 1.99 63.50
C ARG A 20 -41.94 2.80 62.81
N TRP A 21 -41.52 3.87 62.17
CA TRP A 21 -42.41 4.64 61.31
C TRP A 21 -42.20 4.25 59.84
N GLY A 22 -43.20 4.35 59.03
CA GLY A 22 -43.19 3.91 57.62
C GLY A 22 -42.40 4.76 56.65
N GLY A 23 -41.52 5.67 57.17
CA GLY A 23 -40.71 6.56 56.34
C GLY A 23 -41.47 7.61 55.53
N LEU A 24 -40.77 8.29 54.64
CA LEU A 24 -41.36 9.20 53.67
C LEU A 24 -41.64 8.47 52.36
N MET A 25 -42.86 8.59 51.86
CA MET A 25 -43.26 7.94 50.60
C MET A 25 -43.76 9.02 49.60
N LEU A 26 -43.16 9.05 48.44
CA LEU A 26 -43.64 9.78 47.30
C LEU A 26 -44.67 8.87 46.56
N GLY A 27 -45.95 9.22 46.62
CA GLY A 27 -47.02 8.37 46.09
C GLY A 27 -47.23 8.48 44.56
N SER A 28 -47.81 7.43 44.00
CA SER A 28 -47.87 7.09 42.58
C SER A 28 -48.73 7.96 41.67
N SER A 29 -49.51 8.90 42.16
CA SER A 29 -50.56 9.54 41.33
C SER A 29 -50.39 11.03 41.06
N THR A 30 -49.34 11.66 41.54
CA THR A 30 -49.13 13.12 41.39
C THR A 30 -47.67 13.47 41.10
N ALA A 31 -47.47 14.46 40.24
CA ALA A 31 -46.16 15.10 40.07
C ALA A 31 -45.83 15.97 41.33
N ALA A 32 -45.59 15.26 42.43
CA ALA A 32 -45.22 15.90 43.70
C ALA A 32 -43.69 15.98 43.83
N ALA A 33 -43.19 16.93 44.56
CA ALA A 33 -41.79 17.04 44.93
C ALA A 33 -41.63 16.86 46.44
N ILE A 34 -40.58 16.16 46.83
CA ILE A 34 -40.06 16.11 48.20
C ILE A 34 -38.70 16.77 48.20
N GLU A 35 -38.56 17.78 49.02
CA GLU A 35 -37.26 18.45 49.26
C GLU A 35 -36.86 18.22 50.69
N LEU A 36 -35.68 17.69 50.90
CA LEU A 36 -35.09 17.41 52.20
C LEU A 36 -33.73 18.11 52.28
N SER A 37 -33.50 18.88 53.34
CA SER A 37 -32.24 19.55 53.56
C SER A 37 -31.79 19.36 55.00
N GLY A 38 -30.59 18.82 55.23
CA GLY A 38 -30.07 18.55 56.55
C GLY A 38 -30.96 17.63 57.44
N THR A 39 -31.87 16.88 56.84
CA THR A 39 -32.89 16.09 57.52
C THR A 39 -32.31 14.77 58.00
N GLN A 40 -32.69 14.33 59.21
CA GLN A 40 -32.37 13.01 59.73
C GLN A 40 -33.58 12.10 59.73
N LEU A 41 -33.50 10.94 59.04
CA LEU A 41 -34.52 9.90 58.98
C LEU A 41 -33.97 8.69 59.74
N ILE A 42 -34.49 8.45 60.95
CA ILE A 42 -33.94 7.45 61.86
C ILE A 42 -35.03 6.44 62.27
N GLU A 43 -34.66 5.17 62.38
CA GLU A 43 -35.58 4.06 62.78
C GLU A 43 -36.78 3.90 61.88
N SER A 44 -36.61 4.09 60.58
CA SER A 44 -37.65 3.92 59.54
C SER A 44 -37.42 2.61 58.77
N ALA A 45 -38.48 2.11 58.14
CA ALA A 45 -38.42 0.90 57.32
C ALA A 45 -39.42 0.98 56.16
N PRO A 46 -39.03 1.36 54.96
CA PRO A 46 -37.84 2.11 54.55
C PRO A 46 -37.86 3.56 55.03
N ALA A 47 -36.68 4.26 54.98
CA ALA A 47 -36.66 5.69 55.31
C ALA A 47 -37.26 6.56 54.21
N LEU A 48 -36.98 6.23 52.97
CA LEU A 48 -37.47 6.93 51.79
C LEU A 48 -37.95 5.94 50.73
N THR A 49 -39.21 6.07 50.30
CA THR A 49 -39.75 5.31 49.15
C THR A 49 -40.13 6.27 48.03
N VAL A 50 -39.62 6.04 46.85
CA VAL A 50 -39.88 6.84 45.63
C VAL A 50 -40.72 6.05 44.65
N SER A 51 -41.92 6.55 44.33
CA SER A 51 -42.81 5.93 43.34
C SER A 51 -43.60 6.98 42.54
N GLY A 52 -44.06 6.61 41.37
CA GLY A 52 -44.94 7.47 40.54
C GLY A 52 -44.24 8.42 39.61
N LEU A 53 -44.66 9.69 39.55
CA LEU A 53 -44.25 10.70 38.55
C LEU A 53 -43.55 11.93 39.17
N GLY A 54 -43.25 11.91 40.45
CA GLY A 54 -42.70 13.04 41.15
C GLY A 54 -41.16 13.11 41.15
N SER A 55 -40.63 13.95 42.02
CA SER A 55 -39.19 14.05 42.24
C SER A 55 -38.85 14.12 43.73
N VAL A 56 -37.72 13.51 44.11
CA VAL A 56 -37.17 13.65 45.45
C VAL A 56 -35.80 14.31 45.28
N GLN A 57 -35.61 15.40 45.99
CA GLN A 57 -34.32 16.06 46.13
C GLN A 57 -33.91 16.10 47.60
N ALA A 58 -32.82 15.46 47.94
CA ALA A 58 -32.33 15.38 49.28
C ALA A 58 -30.86 15.81 49.33
N ASP A 59 -30.53 16.79 50.18
CA ASP A 59 -29.19 17.31 50.38
C ASP A 59 -28.82 17.29 51.85
N GLY A 60 -27.67 16.75 52.18
CA GLY A 60 -27.19 16.63 53.54
C GLY A 60 -28.07 15.73 54.43
N VAL A 61 -28.70 14.71 53.90
CA VAL A 61 -29.60 13.84 54.63
C VAL A 61 -28.84 12.70 55.31
N PHE A 62 -29.19 12.43 56.54
CA PHE A 62 -28.73 11.26 57.29
C PHE A 62 -29.87 10.25 57.45
N MET A 63 -29.66 9.06 56.94
CA MET A 63 -30.63 7.94 57.06
C MET A 63 -30.00 6.78 57.81
N ALA A 64 -30.69 6.28 58.85
CA ALA A 64 -30.10 5.23 59.67
C ALA A 64 -31.12 4.28 60.31
N ARG A 65 -30.66 3.04 60.57
CA ARG A 65 -31.34 2.03 61.38
C ARG A 65 -32.63 1.46 60.79
N SER A 66 -32.52 0.81 59.63
CA SER A 66 -33.54 -0.06 59.09
C SER A 66 -33.14 -1.53 59.28
N ALA A 67 -33.71 -2.23 60.20
CA ALA A 67 -33.27 -3.60 60.54
C ALA A 67 -33.89 -4.71 59.65
N SER A 68 -34.76 -4.40 58.69
CA SER A 68 -35.41 -5.39 57.85
C SER A 68 -35.69 -4.95 56.44
N ASP A 69 -35.47 -3.69 56.13
CA ASP A 69 -35.78 -3.11 54.80
C ASP A 69 -34.66 -2.16 54.38
N PRO A 70 -34.50 -1.94 53.09
CA PRO A 70 -33.57 -0.92 52.59
C PRO A 70 -33.93 0.48 53.11
N LEU A 71 -32.89 1.33 53.28
CA LEU A 71 -33.15 2.73 53.67
C LEU A 71 -33.82 3.54 52.58
N VAL A 72 -33.40 3.36 51.34
CA VAL A 72 -33.97 4.01 50.16
C VAL A 72 -34.52 2.95 49.21
N VAL A 73 -35.74 3.13 48.78
CA VAL A 73 -36.40 2.27 47.78
C VAL A 73 -36.96 3.11 46.62
N VAL A 74 -36.49 2.81 45.40
CA VAL A 74 -37.16 3.29 44.17
C VAL A 74 -37.98 2.16 43.61
N GLU A 75 -39.31 2.30 43.63
CA GLU A 75 -40.25 1.23 43.24
C GLU A 75 -40.25 0.95 41.72
N ALA A 76 -40.57 -0.28 41.35
CA ALA A 76 -40.63 -0.71 39.96
C ALA A 76 -41.73 0.04 39.16
N GLY A 77 -41.43 0.29 37.87
CA GLY A 77 -42.38 0.83 36.89
C GLY A 77 -42.69 2.32 37.07
N ASN A 78 -41.93 3.03 37.88
CA ASN A 78 -42.10 4.48 38.07
C ASN A 78 -41.23 5.31 37.09
N SER A 79 -41.50 6.61 37.05
CA SER A 79 -40.67 7.60 36.33
C SER A 79 -40.27 8.78 37.22
N ALA A 80 -40.38 8.62 38.53
CA ALA A 80 -39.95 9.63 39.49
C ALA A 80 -38.44 9.73 39.53
N GLU A 81 -37.93 10.94 39.65
CA GLU A 81 -36.50 11.20 39.78
C GLU A 81 -36.09 11.20 41.25
N LEU A 82 -34.94 10.60 41.53
CA LEU A 82 -34.29 10.67 42.83
C LEU A 82 -32.94 11.39 42.73
N VAL A 83 -32.77 12.39 43.51
CA VAL A 83 -31.47 13.13 43.67
C VAL A 83 -31.06 13.12 45.13
N LEU A 84 -29.97 12.42 45.45
CA LEU A 84 -29.36 12.49 46.77
C LEU A 84 -27.98 13.20 46.64
N ARG A 85 -27.74 14.18 47.50
CA ARG A 85 -26.47 14.91 47.53
C ARG A 85 -25.96 14.96 48.98
N ASN A 86 -24.63 14.89 49.14
CA ASN A 86 -23.97 15.11 50.44
C ASN A 86 -24.62 14.29 51.56
N SER A 87 -25.10 13.11 51.32
CA SER A 87 -25.94 12.34 52.19
C SER A 87 -25.22 11.10 52.72
N HIS A 88 -25.64 10.59 53.90
CA HIS A 88 -25.07 9.45 54.54
C HIS A 88 -26.16 8.42 54.90
N LEU A 89 -25.96 7.19 54.47
CA LEU A 89 -26.84 6.05 54.71
C LEU A 89 -26.11 4.98 55.49
N GLN A 90 -26.67 4.55 56.62
CA GLN A 90 -26.01 3.53 57.47
C GLN A 90 -27.00 2.63 58.20
N ASN A 91 -26.53 1.40 58.58
CA ASN A 91 -27.31 0.43 59.35
C ASN A 91 -28.65 0.04 58.69
N GLY A 92 -28.65 -0.27 57.40
CA GLY A 92 -29.78 -0.82 56.64
C GLY A 92 -29.61 -2.31 56.37
N SER A 93 -30.68 -3.08 56.14
CA SER A 93 -30.57 -4.45 55.62
C SER A 93 -29.95 -4.44 54.21
N GLY A 94 -30.28 -3.43 53.39
CA GLY A 94 -29.57 -2.87 52.25
C GLY A 94 -29.70 -1.37 52.37
N CYS A 95 -28.81 -0.60 51.75
CA CYS A 95 -28.92 0.84 51.92
C CYS A 95 -29.79 1.48 50.78
N ALA A 96 -29.61 1.14 49.53
CA ALA A 96 -30.39 1.67 48.45
C ALA A 96 -30.80 0.56 47.45
N HIS A 97 -32.11 0.32 47.32
CA HIS A 97 -32.67 -0.62 46.33
C HIS A 97 -33.43 0.13 45.23
N LEU A 98 -32.93 0.04 44.03
CA LEU A 98 -33.44 0.74 42.87
C LEU A 98 -34.04 -0.28 41.90
N TYR A 99 -35.35 -0.50 41.98
CA TYR A 99 -36.09 -1.42 41.10
C TYR A 99 -36.26 -0.83 39.69
N PRO A 100 -36.57 -1.66 38.68
CA PRO A 100 -36.69 -1.21 37.29
C PRO A 100 -37.58 0.03 37.13
N SER A 101 -36.97 1.15 36.71
CA SER A 101 -37.68 2.42 36.57
C SER A 101 -37.13 3.20 35.37
N SER A 102 -37.92 4.17 34.89
CA SER A 102 -37.46 5.11 33.84
C SER A 102 -37.00 6.46 34.40
N GLY A 103 -37.20 6.70 35.69
CA GLY A 103 -36.74 7.89 36.38
C GLY A 103 -35.22 7.85 36.63
N LEU A 104 -34.54 8.96 36.38
CA LEU A 104 -33.11 9.08 36.64
C LEU A 104 -32.80 9.07 38.14
N VAL A 105 -31.88 8.23 38.56
CA VAL A 105 -31.35 8.27 39.93
C VAL A 105 -29.97 8.95 39.91
N THR A 106 -29.86 10.05 40.62
CA THR A 106 -28.63 10.83 40.77
C THR A 106 -28.13 10.75 42.20
N LEU A 107 -26.92 10.25 42.39
CA LEU A 107 -26.22 10.26 43.67
C LEU A 107 -24.93 11.10 43.53
N SER A 108 -24.77 12.08 44.43
CA SER A 108 -23.59 12.94 44.40
C SER A 108 -23.04 13.11 45.80
N ASN A 109 -21.80 12.64 46.02
CA ASN A 109 -21.15 12.69 47.33
C ASN A 109 -21.98 11.98 48.42
N VAL A 110 -22.28 10.69 48.20
CA VAL A 110 -23.09 9.87 49.10
C VAL A 110 -22.25 8.76 49.69
N SER A 111 -22.32 8.59 51.01
CA SER A 111 -21.59 7.55 51.72
C SER A 111 -22.54 6.49 52.28
N PHE A 112 -22.07 5.25 52.27
CA PHE A 112 -22.76 4.05 52.72
C PHE A 112 -21.89 3.34 53.76
N ALA A 113 -22.47 2.95 54.91
CA ALA A 113 -21.78 2.24 55.97
C ALA A 113 -22.73 1.23 56.64
N ASP A 114 -22.18 0.16 57.17
CA ASP A 114 -22.94 -0.86 57.92
C ASP A 114 -24.20 -1.32 57.16
N CYS A 115 -24.14 -1.54 55.84
CA CYS A 115 -25.22 -2.09 55.02
C CYS A 115 -25.09 -3.62 55.03
N GLU A 116 -26.06 -4.33 55.69
CA GLU A 116 -25.97 -5.78 55.93
C GLU A 116 -26.04 -6.62 54.64
N GLU A 117 -26.54 -6.06 53.56
CA GLU A 117 -26.57 -6.67 52.21
C GLU A 117 -25.76 -5.77 51.25
N GLN A 118 -26.45 -5.19 50.23
CA GLN A 118 -25.79 -4.29 49.30
C GLN A 118 -25.85 -2.82 49.76
N ALA A 119 -24.76 -2.06 49.59
CA ALA A 119 -24.85 -0.60 49.68
C ALA A 119 -25.83 -0.05 48.63
N ILE A 120 -25.71 -0.52 47.39
CA ILE A 120 -26.61 -0.19 46.32
C ILE A 120 -26.94 -1.44 45.52
N TRP A 121 -28.23 -1.73 45.40
CA TRP A 121 -28.78 -2.69 44.44
C TRP A 121 -29.59 -1.96 43.39
N ALA A 122 -29.23 -2.06 42.12
CA ALA A 122 -29.93 -1.36 41.04
C ALA A 122 -30.20 -2.29 39.84
N GLN A 123 -31.46 -2.26 39.36
CA GLN A 123 -31.84 -3.07 38.23
C GLN A 123 -32.59 -2.22 37.18
N GLN A 124 -32.14 -2.27 35.92
CA GLN A 124 -32.81 -1.65 34.76
C GLN A 124 -33.23 -0.18 35.01
N THR A 125 -32.38 0.58 35.65
CA THR A 125 -32.64 1.97 36.04
C THR A 125 -31.55 2.87 35.47
N PRO A 126 -31.85 4.06 34.93
CA PRO A 126 -30.82 5.01 34.49
C PRO A 126 -30.16 5.65 35.72
N LEU A 127 -28.83 5.66 35.73
CA LEU A 127 -28.00 6.10 36.86
C LEU A 127 -27.06 7.25 36.46
N GLN A 128 -26.87 8.17 37.40
CA GLN A 128 -25.80 9.17 37.37
C GLN A 128 -25.18 9.31 38.74
N PHE A 129 -24.13 8.53 39.04
CA PHE A 129 -23.47 8.54 40.33
C PHE A 129 -22.11 9.23 40.25
N ASN A 130 -21.83 10.07 41.23
CA ASN A 130 -20.54 10.73 41.35
C ASN A 130 -20.19 10.96 42.83
N GLY A 131 -19.00 10.47 43.24
CA GLY A 131 -18.55 10.57 44.63
C GLY A 131 -19.32 9.61 45.54
N ILE A 132 -19.16 8.32 45.36
CA ILE A 132 -19.73 7.26 46.22
C ILE A 132 -18.65 6.77 47.16
N THR A 133 -18.92 6.80 48.46
CA THR A 133 -18.03 6.22 49.46
C THR A 133 -18.66 4.94 50.04
N LEU A 134 -17.93 3.84 49.98
CA LEU A 134 -18.27 2.56 50.57
C LEU A 134 -17.39 2.37 51.82
N ALA A 135 -17.99 2.42 53.00
CA ALA A 135 -17.29 2.36 54.28
C ALA A 135 -17.38 0.95 54.87
N GLU A 136 -16.71 0.76 56.01
CA GLU A 136 -16.69 -0.48 56.80
C GLU A 136 -18.12 -0.98 57.14
N GLY A 137 -18.25 -2.29 57.37
CA GLY A 137 -19.48 -2.92 57.79
C GLY A 137 -20.50 -3.13 56.66
N THR A 138 -20.12 -2.90 55.42
CA THR A 138 -20.98 -3.12 54.24
C THR A 138 -20.60 -4.45 53.60
N ASP A 139 -21.50 -5.42 53.53
CA ASP A 139 -21.20 -6.76 53.01
C ASP A 139 -20.93 -6.79 51.52
N TRP A 140 -21.73 -6.08 50.72
CA TRP A 140 -21.60 -5.91 49.27
C TRP A 140 -21.63 -4.43 48.92
N GLY A 141 -20.77 -4.03 48.00
CA GLY A 141 -20.78 -2.64 47.48
C GLY A 141 -21.97 -2.36 46.57
N MET A 142 -21.74 -2.25 45.28
CA MET A 142 -22.80 -1.98 44.29
C MET A 142 -23.09 -3.20 43.41
N GLU A 143 -24.36 -3.58 43.31
CA GLU A 143 -24.83 -4.60 42.38
C GLU A 143 -25.70 -3.93 41.30
N LEU A 144 -25.20 -3.90 40.07
CA LEU A 144 -25.79 -3.16 38.95
C LEU A 144 -26.17 -4.12 37.83
N THR A 145 -27.48 -4.31 37.59
CA THR A 145 -27.98 -5.24 36.57
C THR A 145 -28.82 -4.52 35.52
N GLY A 146 -28.40 -4.58 34.25
CA GLY A 146 -29.12 -3.97 33.12
C GLY A 146 -29.29 -2.45 33.21
N VAL A 147 -28.55 -1.78 34.06
CA VAL A 147 -28.59 -0.32 34.25
C VAL A 147 -27.93 0.41 33.08
N SER A 148 -28.28 1.69 32.94
CA SER A 148 -27.65 2.60 31.96
C SER A 148 -27.11 3.85 32.65
N GLY A 149 -26.20 4.56 32.00
CA GLY A 149 -25.64 5.82 32.51
C GLY A 149 -24.20 5.66 33.03
N SER A 150 -23.88 6.29 34.17
CA SER A 150 -22.51 6.33 34.65
C SER A 150 -22.38 6.32 36.17
N VAL A 151 -21.27 5.71 36.62
CA VAL A 151 -20.81 5.74 38.02
C VAL A 151 -19.38 6.26 38.01
N SER A 152 -19.08 7.29 38.81
CA SER A 152 -17.75 7.88 38.88
C SER A 152 -17.37 8.29 40.31
N GLY A 153 -16.07 8.32 40.59
CA GLY A 153 -15.55 8.75 41.87
C GLY A 153 -15.97 7.81 43.02
N VAL A 154 -15.69 6.51 42.88
CA VAL A 154 -16.00 5.52 43.93
C VAL A 154 -14.77 5.34 44.86
N ASP A 155 -14.94 5.69 46.11
CA ASP A 155 -13.97 5.42 47.18
C ASP A 155 -14.43 4.23 48.01
N ALA A 156 -13.76 3.10 47.84
CA ALA A 156 -13.95 1.86 48.58
C ALA A 156 -12.67 1.47 49.37
N SER A 157 -11.86 2.45 49.73
CA SER A 157 -10.63 2.21 50.48
C SER A 157 -10.84 1.68 51.90
N ALA A 158 -12.02 1.94 52.46
CA ALA A 158 -12.45 1.42 53.76
C ALA A 158 -13.48 0.26 53.64
N PHE A 159 -13.70 -0.27 52.44
CA PHE A 159 -14.61 -1.41 52.26
C PHE A 159 -13.98 -2.69 52.77
N ASP A 160 -14.70 -3.41 53.66
CA ASP A 160 -14.26 -4.64 54.30
C ASP A 160 -15.24 -5.83 54.10
N GLY A 161 -16.18 -5.69 53.18
CA GLY A 161 -17.25 -6.64 52.89
C GLY A 161 -16.77 -7.97 52.29
N ALA A 162 -17.58 -9.01 52.48
CA ALA A 162 -17.34 -10.32 51.91
C ALA A 162 -17.70 -10.42 50.40
N GLY A 163 -18.51 -9.49 49.91
CA GLY A 163 -18.91 -9.42 48.49
C GLY A 163 -17.95 -8.63 47.62
N ALA A 164 -18.38 -8.33 46.42
CA ALA A 164 -17.65 -7.47 45.49
C ALA A 164 -17.85 -5.97 45.80
N ILE A 165 -16.86 -5.15 45.46
CA ILE A 165 -17.00 -3.69 45.52
C ILE A 165 -18.05 -3.26 44.47
N VAL A 166 -17.94 -3.77 43.22
CA VAL A 166 -18.92 -3.53 42.18
C VAL A 166 -19.20 -4.81 41.39
N SER A 167 -20.48 -5.15 41.27
CA SER A 167 -20.97 -6.23 40.43
C SER A 167 -21.73 -5.65 39.22
N LEU A 168 -21.31 -6.00 38.00
CA LEU A 168 -21.80 -5.48 36.73
C LEU A 168 -22.44 -6.62 35.92
N ASN A 169 -23.77 -6.62 35.77
CA ASN A 169 -24.44 -7.72 35.14
C ASN A 169 -25.35 -7.26 33.99
N SER A 170 -25.22 -7.88 32.82
CA SER A 170 -26.09 -7.65 31.66
C SER A 170 -26.18 -6.17 31.23
N LEU A 171 -25.09 -5.45 31.36
CA LEU A 171 -25.00 -4.04 30.95
C LEU A 171 -24.83 -3.94 29.44
N SER A 172 -25.38 -2.87 28.86
CA SER A 172 -25.29 -2.56 27.44
C SER A 172 -24.29 -1.43 27.18
N ALA A 173 -23.96 -1.26 25.89
CA ALA A 173 -23.04 -0.22 25.44
C ALA A 173 -23.43 1.18 25.94
N GLY A 174 -22.43 1.93 26.38
CA GLY A 174 -22.58 3.29 26.90
C GLY A 174 -22.61 3.38 28.42
N PHE A 175 -22.61 2.26 29.16
CA PHE A 175 -22.36 2.33 30.60
C PHE A 175 -20.90 2.63 30.89
N VAL A 176 -20.63 3.54 31.83
CA VAL A 176 -19.29 3.97 32.21
C VAL A 176 -19.13 3.85 33.73
N LEU A 177 -18.07 3.13 34.17
CA LEU A 177 -17.57 3.17 35.54
C LEU A 177 -16.17 3.80 35.53
N SER A 178 -15.99 4.87 36.26
CA SER A 178 -14.71 5.57 36.30
C SER A 178 -14.30 6.04 37.69
N ASP A 179 -12.99 6.25 37.87
CA ASP A 179 -12.43 6.81 39.08
C ASP A 179 -12.79 5.99 40.32
N LEU A 180 -12.49 4.68 40.31
CA LEU A 180 -12.71 3.79 41.46
C LEU A 180 -11.40 3.45 42.12
N GLU A 181 -11.34 3.64 43.43
CA GLU A 181 -10.25 3.18 44.29
C GLU A 181 -10.80 2.27 45.41
N GLY A 182 -10.20 1.10 45.63
CA GLY A 182 -10.73 0.15 46.61
C GLY A 182 -9.77 -0.93 47.08
N GLU A 183 -10.05 -1.42 48.30
CA GLU A 183 -9.42 -2.59 48.90
C GLU A 183 -10.32 -3.83 48.65
N VAL A 184 -9.74 -4.90 48.10
CA VAL A 184 -10.46 -6.13 47.77
C VAL A 184 -10.31 -7.10 48.94
N THR A 185 -11.36 -7.31 49.69
CA THR A 185 -11.39 -8.17 50.86
C THR A 185 -12.27 -9.41 50.72
N GLY A 186 -13.19 -9.39 49.72
CA GLY A 186 -14.21 -10.40 49.51
C GLY A 186 -14.09 -11.14 48.19
N GLN A 187 -15.20 -11.23 47.46
CA GLN A 187 -15.32 -11.99 46.21
C GLN A 187 -14.59 -11.36 45.01
N GLY A 188 -14.29 -10.06 45.08
CA GLY A 188 -13.56 -9.34 44.04
C GLY A 188 -13.72 -7.83 44.14
N GLY A 189 -12.87 -7.12 43.45
CA GLY A 189 -13.03 -5.66 43.30
C GLY A 189 -14.18 -5.36 42.34
N ILE A 190 -14.01 -5.73 41.08
CA ILE A 190 -15.07 -5.66 40.05
C ILE A 190 -15.36 -7.07 39.56
N VAL A 191 -16.60 -7.50 39.70
CA VAL A 191 -17.08 -8.75 39.11
C VAL A 191 -18.13 -8.45 38.07
N GLY A 192 -18.25 -9.29 37.02
CA GLY A 192 -19.22 -8.96 35.97
C GLY A 192 -19.55 -10.12 35.05
N GLU A 193 -20.79 -10.12 34.56
CA GLU A 193 -21.28 -11.15 33.65
C GLU A 193 -22.15 -10.58 32.54
N ASN A 194 -21.94 -11.07 31.30
CA ASN A 194 -22.77 -10.76 30.12
C ASN A 194 -22.85 -9.28 29.76
N ASN A 195 -21.78 -8.53 29.90
CA ASN A 195 -21.74 -7.10 29.58
C ASN A 195 -21.31 -6.85 28.11
N GLU A 196 -21.88 -5.82 27.48
CA GLU A 196 -21.59 -5.47 26.10
C GLU A 196 -21.22 -4.00 25.94
N GLY A 197 -20.00 -3.74 25.44
CA GLY A 197 -19.53 -2.39 25.11
C GLY A 197 -19.47 -1.43 26.31
N ILE A 198 -19.17 -1.94 27.51
CA ILE A 198 -19.00 -1.11 28.70
C ILE A 198 -17.62 -0.45 28.75
N THR A 199 -17.52 0.64 29.49
CA THR A 199 -16.27 1.34 29.74
C THR A 199 -15.90 1.30 31.21
N LEU A 200 -14.68 0.82 31.54
CA LEU A 200 -14.04 0.97 32.85
C LEU A 200 -12.82 1.86 32.69
N GLU A 201 -12.66 2.86 33.55
CA GLU A 201 -11.67 3.89 33.33
C GLU A 201 -11.09 4.42 34.65
N ARG A 202 -9.77 4.51 34.77
CA ARG A 202 -9.07 4.98 35.97
C ARG A 202 -9.46 4.21 37.25
N ILE A 203 -9.17 2.92 37.25
CA ILE A 203 -9.49 1.99 38.34
C ILE A 203 -8.21 1.63 39.11
N VAL A 204 -8.22 1.72 40.42
CA VAL A 204 -7.15 1.28 41.27
C VAL A 204 -7.69 0.29 42.32
N LEU A 205 -7.23 -0.95 42.27
CA LEU A 205 -7.69 -2.00 43.17
C LEU A 205 -6.50 -2.69 43.84
N ASN A 206 -6.60 -2.88 45.15
CA ASN A 206 -5.63 -3.60 45.93
C ASN A 206 -6.27 -4.89 46.47
N GLY A 207 -5.58 -6.05 46.33
CA GLY A 207 -6.09 -7.36 46.73
C GLY A 207 -6.52 -8.25 45.56
N ALA A 208 -7.02 -9.46 45.85
CA ALA A 208 -7.30 -10.48 44.83
C ALA A 208 -8.62 -11.25 45.06
N PRO A 209 -9.38 -11.61 43.99
CA PRO A 209 -9.19 -11.14 42.60
C PRO A 209 -9.61 -9.69 42.48
N ALA A 210 -8.84 -8.89 41.70
CA ALA A 210 -9.18 -7.48 41.56
C ALA A 210 -10.28 -7.28 40.53
N ILE A 211 -10.18 -7.93 39.38
CA ILE A 211 -11.22 -7.92 38.32
C ILE A 211 -11.49 -9.36 37.88
N ASP A 212 -12.76 -9.75 37.88
CA ASP A 212 -13.24 -11.06 37.40
C ASP A 212 -14.49 -10.89 36.53
N VAL A 213 -14.37 -11.13 35.24
CA VAL A 213 -15.47 -10.89 34.29
C VAL A 213 -15.70 -12.08 33.38
N ASP A 214 -16.98 -12.37 33.10
CA ASP A 214 -17.41 -13.38 32.13
C ASP A 214 -18.20 -12.75 30.98
N ARG A 215 -18.01 -13.21 29.75
CA ARG A 215 -18.72 -12.76 28.54
C ARG A 215 -18.86 -11.24 28.47
N THR A 216 -17.78 -10.53 28.78
CA THR A 216 -17.73 -9.07 28.82
C THR A 216 -16.95 -8.54 27.62
N SER A 217 -17.46 -7.49 26.98
CA SER A 217 -16.77 -6.72 25.94
C SER A 217 -16.81 -5.23 26.26
N GLY A 218 -15.87 -4.48 25.72
CA GLY A 218 -15.78 -3.03 25.95
C GLY A 218 -14.36 -2.53 26.04
N LEU A 219 -14.20 -1.36 26.66
CA LEU A 219 -12.91 -0.70 26.85
C LEU A 219 -12.61 -0.55 28.35
N PHE A 220 -11.52 -1.16 28.80
CA PHE A 220 -10.96 -1.00 30.13
C PHE A 220 -9.65 -0.22 30.02
N SER A 221 -9.55 0.95 30.61
CA SER A 221 -8.38 1.80 30.45
C SER A 221 -7.88 2.37 31.78
N ASP A 222 -6.56 2.57 31.85
CA ASP A 222 -5.90 3.13 33.04
C ASP A 222 -6.20 2.34 34.31
N ILE A 223 -5.96 1.02 34.25
CA ILE A 223 -6.25 0.09 35.33
C ILE A 223 -4.95 -0.23 36.11
N THR A 224 -4.98 -0.08 37.40
CA THR A 224 -3.87 -0.47 38.29
C THR A 224 -4.34 -1.49 39.31
N LEU A 225 -3.71 -2.66 39.32
CA LEU A 225 -4.03 -3.78 40.19
C LEU A 225 -2.80 -4.14 41.04
N ASN A 226 -2.93 -4.07 42.32
CA ASN A 226 -1.86 -4.35 43.30
C ASN A 226 -2.23 -5.53 44.22
N GLY A 227 -1.50 -6.61 44.11
CA GLY A 227 -1.70 -7.80 44.97
C GLY A 227 -0.80 -7.80 46.21
N ASP A 228 -1.05 -8.74 47.08
CA ASP A 228 -0.30 -9.00 48.31
C ASP A 228 0.66 -10.20 48.22
N GLY A 229 0.90 -10.74 47.04
CA GLY A 229 1.74 -11.90 46.75
C GLY A 229 0.95 -13.16 46.40
N ALA A 230 -0.36 -13.15 46.49
CA ALA A 230 -1.23 -14.29 46.22
C ALA A 230 -2.34 -13.96 45.21
N GLY A 231 -3.06 -14.95 44.71
CA GLY A 231 -4.22 -14.82 43.86
C GLY A 231 -3.90 -14.32 42.43
N THR A 232 -4.95 -13.91 41.72
CA THR A 232 -4.91 -13.42 40.35
C THR A 232 -5.43 -11.98 40.28
N GLY A 233 -4.73 -11.12 39.58
CA GLY A 233 -5.15 -9.72 39.41
C GLY A 233 -6.34 -9.55 38.50
N PHE A 234 -6.26 -10.09 37.28
CA PHE A 234 -7.28 -9.96 36.26
C PHE A 234 -7.73 -11.35 35.78
N ILE A 235 -9.03 -11.62 35.85
CA ILE A 235 -9.62 -12.87 35.35
C ILE A 235 -10.67 -12.54 34.32
N THR A 236 -10.68 -13.28 33.20
CA THR A 236 -11.80 -13.26 32.27
C THR A 236 -12.15 -14.68 31.83
N HIS A 237 -13.43 -14.95 31.82
CA HIS A 237 -14.02 -16.20 31.35
C HIS A 237 -14.82 -15.92 30.07
N HIS A 238 -14.82 -16.87 29.14
CA HIS A 238 -15.67 -16.88 27.93
C HIS A 238 -15.82 -15.51 27.26
N GLY A 239 -14.97 -15.19 26.32
CA GLY A 239 -15.10 -13.95 25.55
C GLY A 239 -16.42 -13.89 24.74
N ARG A 240 -16.87 -12.71 24.35
CA ARG A 240 -17.98 -12.55 23.40
C ARG A 240 -17.48 -12.80 21.98
N SER A 241 -18.25 -13.54 21.19
CA SER A 241 -17.86 -13.83 19.79
C SER A 241 -17.93 -12.61 18.87
N ALA A 242 -18.78 -11.63 19.19
CA ALA A 242 -19.05 -10.49 18.33
C ALA A 242 -18.19 -9.25 18.61
N ALA A 243 -17.56 -9.17 19.80
CA ALA A 243 -16.78 -7.99 20.19
C ALA A 243 -15.70 -8.34 21.21
N SER A 244 -14.51 -7.82 20.98
CA SER A 244 -13.36 -7.96 21.88
C SER A 244 -13.55 -7.17 23.18
N LEU A 245 -12.91 -7.67 24.26
CA LEU A 245 -12.56 -6.86 25.39
C LEU A 245 -11.18 -6.23 25.10
N VAL A 246 -11.12 -4.91 25.16
CA VAL A 246 -9.87 -4.15 24.98
C VAL A 246 -9.45 -3.60 26.33
N VAL A 247 -8.22 -3.90 26.74
CA VAL A 247 -7.65 -3.40 28.00
C VAL A 247 -6.40 -2.58 27.66
N GLU A 248 -6.44 -1.29 27.95
CA GLU A 248 -5.36 -0.35 27.67
C GLU A 248 -4.71 0.17 28.95
N ARG A 249 -3.40 0.27 28.95
CA ARG A 249 -2.61 0.77 30.08
C ARG A 249 -2.93 0.05 31.41
N LEU A 250 -2.97 -1.28 31.32
CA LEU A 250 -3.13 -2.15 32.49
C LEU A 250 -1.79 -2.29 33.21
N ASN A 251 -1.75 -1.97 34.50
CA ASN A 251 -0.61 -2.20 35.37
C ASN A 251 -0.96 -3.26 36.43
N VAL A 252 -0.21 -4.34 36.46
CA VAL A 252 -0.44 -5.45 37.42
C VAL A 252 0.85 -5.78 38.15
N SER A 253 0.79 -5.79 39.48
CA SER A 253 1.92 -6.14 40.32
C SER A 253 1.48 -6.82 41.62
N GLY A 254 2.36 -7.60 42.24
CA GLY A 254 2.13 -8.16 43.54
C GLY A 254 1.18 -9.38 43.59
N TYR A 255 0.85 -10.00 42.50
CA TYR A 255 0.05 -11.23 42.43
C TYR A 255 0.91 -12.46 42.15
N SER A 256 0.37 -13.65 42.36
CA SER A 256 0.99 -14.89 41.88
C SER A 256 0.75 -15.07 40.38
N VAL A 257 -0.44 -14.69 39.90
CA VAL A 257 -0.83 -14.67 38.47
C VAL A 257 -1.33 -13.27 38.13
N GLY A 258 -0.76 -12.67 37.07
CA GLY A 258 -1.16 -11.33 36.65
C GLY A 258 -2.52 -11.32 35.98
N ALA A 259 -2.66 -12.14 34.95
CA ALA A 259 -3.93 -12.34 34.25
C ALA A 259 -4.17 -13.82 33.93
N SER A 260 -5.41 -14.26 34.08
CA SER A 260 -5.86 -15.63 33.78
C SER A 260 -7.09 -15.57 32.84
N LEU A 261 -6.98 -16.21 31.69
CA LEU A 261 -8.03 -16.23 30.70
C LEU A 261 -8.42 -17.68 30.39
N HIS A 262 -9.69 -17.95 30.42
CA HIS A 262 -10.20 -19.28 30.14
C HIS A 262 -11.46 -19.21 29.26
N SER A 263 -11.61 -20.16 28.34
CA SER A 263 -12.84 -20.36 27.59
C SER A 263 -13.08 -21.86 27.43
N ASP A 264 -14.34 -22.30 27.39
CA ASP A 264 -14.67 -23.69 27.14
C ASP A 264 -14.28 -24.10 25.71
N LEU A 265 -13.83 -25.35 25.55
CA LEU A 265 -13.47 -25.92 24.26
C LEU A 265 -14.67 -25.86 23.28
N GLY A 266 -14.46 -25.18 22.16
CA GLY A 266 -15.46 -25.03 21.10
C GLY A 266 -16.31 -23.76 21.18
N GLU A 267 -16.18 -22.95 22.23
CA GLU A 267 -16.71 -21.59 22.23
C GLU A 267 -15.82 -20.66 21.37
N ILE A 268 -16.44 -19.87 20.50
CA ILE A 268 -15.74 -18.87 19.70
C ILE A 268 -15.70 -17.56 20.48
N SER A 269 -14.54 -17.19 20.97
CA SER A 269 -14.31 -15.90 21.63
C SER A 269 -13.57 -14.95 20.69
N ALA A 270 -13.99 -13.69 20.65
CA ALA A 270 -13.16 -12.65 20.10
C ALA A 270 -11.91 -12.46 20.99
N PRO A 271 -10.75 -12.10 20.45
CA PRO A 271 -9.53 -12.00 21.22
C PRO A 271 -9.60 -10.92 22.31
N LEU A 272 -9.01 -11.19 23.48
CA LEU A 272 -8.65 -10.13 24.40
C LEU A 272 -7.52 -9.31 23.76
N ILE A 273 -7.66 -7.99 23.77
CA ILE A 273 -6.61 -7.08 23.28
C ILE A 273 -6.01 -6.35 24.47
N LEU A 274 -4.74 -6.60 24.76
CA LEU A 274 -3.97 -5.87 25.76
C LEU A 274 -3.06 -4.87 25.08
N ARG A 275 -3.31 -3.57 25.27
CA ARG A 275 -2.48 -2.46 24.77
C ARG A 275 -1.72 -1.79 25.87
N GLU A 276 -0.43 -1.57 25.65
CA GLU A 276 0.42 -0.86 26.60
C GLU A 276 0.30 -1.42 28.03
N ALA A 277 0.08 -2.73 28.16
CA ALA A 277 -0.05 -3.40 29.44
C ALA A 277 1.33 -3.69 30.05
N HIS A 278 1.46 -3.49 31.36
CA HIS A 278 2.64 -3.80 32.14
C HIS A 278 2.28 -4.79 33.26
N ILE A 279 2.64 -6.06 33.07
CA ILE A 279 2.36 -7.13 34.02
C ILE A 279 3.68 -7.64 34.60
N MET A 280 3.93 -7.33 35.85
CA MET A 280 5.21 -7.61 36.54
C MET A 280 5.01 -8.62 37.69
N VAL A 281 4.84 -9.89 37.34
CA VAL A 281 4.60 -10.98 38.27
C VAL A 281 5.21 -12.29 37.74
N SER A 282 5.37 -13.31 38.57
CA SER A 282 6.02 -14.56 38.16
C SER A 282 5.29 -15.31 37.02
N SER A 283 3.97 -15.39 37.05
CA SER A 283 3.11 -15.86 35.94
C SER A 283 2.34 -14.67 35.42
N ALA A 284 2.87 -14.02 34.38
CA ALA A 284 2.31 -12.76 33.91
C ALA A 284 0.95 -12.96 33.22
N LEU A 285 0.81 -14.00 32.38
CA LEU A 285 -0.41 -14.31 31.69
C LEU A 285 -0.52 -15.83 31.49
N ALA A 286 -1.66 -16.39 31.87
CA ALA A 286 -2.06 -17.74 31.52
C ALA A 286 -3.33 -17.71 30.70
N THR A 287 -3.32 -18.37 29.53
CA THR A 287 -4.48 -18.43 28.66
C THR A 287 -4.77 -19.85 28.16
N GLU A 288 -6.02 -20.27 28.29
CA GLU A 288 -6.53 -21.57 27.84
C GLU A 288 -7.80 -21.36 27.00
N SER A 289 -7.74 -21.79 25.74
CA SER A 289 -8.86 -21.66 24.77
C SER A 289 -9.36 -20.22 24.56
N TYR A 290 -8.64 -19.20 25.04
CA TYR A 290 -8.99 -17.79 24.88
C TYR A 290 -7.92 -17.06 24.06
N PRO A 291 -8.20 -16.57 22.85
CA PRO A 291 -7.22 -15.90 22.02
C PRO A 291 -6.82 -14.53 22.58
N VAL A 292 -5.55 -14.19 22.46
CA VAL A 292 -4.99 -12.93 22.99
C VAL A 292 -4.16 -12.20 21.94
N ARG A 293 -4.33 -10.89 21.90
CA ARG A 293 -3.49 -9.97 21.14
C ARG A 293 -2.80 -9.00 22.11
N LEU A 294 -1.49 -9.01 22.12
CA LEU A 294 -0.65 -8.09 22.88
C LEU A 294 -0.14 -7.01 21.93
N GLU A 295 -0.39 -5.74 22.24
CA GLU A 295 0.09 -4.60 21.46
C GLU A 295 0.94 -3.70 22.36
N SER A 296 2.20 -3.49 22.04
CA SER A 296 3.15 -2.66 22.78
C SER A 296 3.20 -2.96 24.29
N SER A 297 2.97 -4.22 24.67
CA SER A 297 2.80 -4.65 26.06
C SER A 297 4.06 -5.33 26.61
N GLN A 298 4.28 -5.20 27.93
CA GLN A 298 5.38 -5.82 28.65
C GLN A 298 4.87 -6.84 29.68
N LEU A 299 5.17 -8.10 29.44
CA LEU A 299 4.92 -9.19 30.38
C LEU A 299 6.25 -9.63 31.00
N ILE A 300 6.53 -9.18 32.23
CA ILE A 300 7.73 -9.56 32.98
C ILE A 300 7.36 -10.76 33.84
N GLY A 301 7.58 -11.97 33.30
CA GLY A 301 7.20 -13.24 33.92
C GLY A 301 6.89 -14.29 32.87
N ALA A 302 6.27 -15.39 33.26
CA ALA A 302 5.88 -16.44 32.33
C ALA A 302 4.57 -16.10 31.59
N LEU A 303 4.53 -16.47 30.33
CA LEU A 303 3.32 -16.55 29.49
C LEU A 303 3.04 -18.02 29.21
N ASP A 304 1.91 -18.52 29.68
CA ASP A 304 1.46 -19.88 29.44
C ASP A 304 0.30 -19.89 28.44
N VAL A 305 0.44 -20.62 27.33
CA VAL A 305 -0.51 -20.65 26.22
C VAL A 305 -0.96 -22.09 25.97
N ALA A 306 -2.25 -22.37 26.09
CA ALA A 306 -2.81 -23.68 25.81
C ALA A 306 -4.09 -23.57 24.96
N GLN A 307 -4.20 -24.42 23.92
CA GLN A 307 -5.38 -24.57 23.07
C GLN A 307 -5.89 -23.26 22.40
N THR A 308 -4.98 -22.31 22.21
CA THR A 308 -5.31 -20.98 21.69
C THR A 308 -4.11 -20.34 21.01
N THR A 309 -4.32 -19.15 20.42
CA THR A 309 -3.26 -18.35 19.80
C THR A 309 -3.02 -17.07 20.58
N VAL A 310 -1.74 -16.71 20.75
CA VAL A 310 -1.31 -15.42 21.28
C VAL A 310 -0.46 -14.71 20.26
N HIS A 311 -0.90 -13.54 19.82
CA HIS A 311 -0.15 -12.67 18.89
C HIS A 311 0.39 -11.46 19.65
N ALA A 312 1.71 -11.33 19.72
CA ALA A 312 2.40 -10.21 20.35
C ALA A 312 3.01 -9.28 19.29
N VAL A 313 2.51 -8.07 19.20
CA VAL A 313 3.03 -7.02 18.30
C VAL A 313 3.77 -5.99 19.13
N ASP A 314 5.04 -5.77 18.86
CA ASP A 314 5.93 -4.83 19.57
C ASP A 314 5.97 -5.07 21.10
N GLY A 315 5.65 -6.28 21.52
CA GLY A 315 5.59 -6.67 22.93
C GLY A 315 6.91 -7.26 23.42
N GLN A 316 7.14 -7.15 24.73
CA GLN A 316 8.19 -7.87 25.44
C GLN A 316 7.56 -8.92 26.33
N VAL A 317 7.92 -10.17 26.11
CA VAL A 317 7.42 -11.29 26.92
C VAL A 317 8.64 -12.03 27.51
N GLY A 318 8.57 -12.37 28.77
CA GLY A 318 9.63 -13.10 29.45
C GLY A 318 9.80 -14.54 28.94
N THR A 319 9.48 -15.54 29.72
CA THR A 319 9.45 -16.92 29.26
C THR A 319 8.09 -17.25 28.63
N VAL A 320 8.10 -17.99 27.51
CA VAL A 320 6.87 -18.46 26.87
C VAL A 320 6.81 -19.97 26.95
N THR A 321 5.73 -20.50 27.50
CA THR A 321 5.41 -21.93 27.54
C THR A 321 4.18 -22.17 26.67
N VAL A 322 4.30 -23.07 25.72
CA VAL A 322 3.18 -23.40 24.82
C VAL A 322 2.81 -24.85 25.03
N GLY A 323 1.58 -25.09 25.49
CA GLY A 323 1.00 -26.41 25.71
C GLY A 323 0.28 -26.95 24.50
N GLU A 324 -0.55 -27.98 24.70
CA GLU A 324 -1.29 -28.68 23.67
C GLU A 324 -2.10 -27.71 22.78
N ALA A 325 -1.95 -27.85 21.46
CA ALA A 325 -2.64 -27.01 20.46
C ALA A 325 -2.53 -25.50 20.67
N GLY A 326 -1.51 -25.06 21.43
CA GLY A 326 -1.22 -23.65 21.62
C GLY A 326 -0.27 -23.10 20.55
N GLU A 327 -0.33 -21.79 20.31
CA GLU A 327 0.61 -21.08 19.46
C GLU A 327 0.88 -19.68 20.02
N TYR A 328 2.16 -19.30 20.04
CA TYR A 328 2.59 -17.93 20.31
C TYR A 328 3.34 -17.39 19.10
N SER A 329 2.95 -16.22 18.61
CA SER A 329 3.61 -15.55 17.51
C SER A 329 3.99 -14.11 17.88
N ALA A 330 5.27 -13.78 17.75
CA ALA A 330 5.78 -12.44 17.99
C ALA A 330 6.01 -11.70 16.68
N TYR A 331 5.53 -10.48 16.62
CA TYR A 331 5.62 -9.58 15.48
C TYR A 331 6.30 -8.27 15.88
N ARG A 332 6.84 -7.60 14.89
CA ARG A 332 7.36 -6.25 15.01
C ARG A 332 6.74 -5.36 13.96
N THR A 333 6.29 -4.19 14.34
CA THR A 333 5.83 -3.17 13.42
C THR A 333 7.01 -2.52 12.73
N VAL A 334 6.96 -2.46 11.41
CA VAL A 334 7.90 -1.73 10.57
C VAL A 334 7.13 -0.89 9.56
N THR A 335 7.66 0.28 9.27
CA THR A 335 7.15 1.13 8.20
C THR A 335 7.85 0.76 6.90
N LEU A 336 7.10 0.35 5.88
CA LEU A 336 7.59 0.14 4.52
C LEU A 336 7.49 1.47 3.75
N ASP A 337 8.60 1.90 3.16
CA ASP A 337 8.71 3.19 2.46
C ASP A 337 9.43 2.99 1.12
N ALA A 338 8.67 3.03 0.03
CA ALA A 338 9.24 3.00 -1.31
C ALA A 338 9.63 4.41 -1.74
N GLN A 339 10.90 4.62 -2.06
CA GLN A 339 11.42 5.94 -2.42
C GLN A 339 11.96 5.97 -3.84
N ARG A 340 11.59 7.03 -4.59
CA ARG A 340 12.16 7.39 -5.88
C ARG A 340 12.85 8.74 -5.73
N ASN A 341 14.17 8.80 -5.95
CA ASN A 341 14.98 10.00 -5.73
C ASN A 341 14.87 10.59 -4.31
N GLY A 342 14.73 9.73 -3.29
CA GLY A 342 14.60 10.14 -1.88
C GLY A 342 13.23 10.67 -1.48
N LEU A 343 12.22 10.59 -2.35
CA LEU A 343 10.84 10.97 -2.05
C LEU A 343 9.95 9.73 -2.02
N PRO A 344 9.07 9.59 -1.01
CA PRO A 344 8.11 8.49 -0.95
C PRO A 344 7.19 8.45 -2.17
N VAL A 345 6.95 7.24 -2.69
CA VAL A 345 6.06 7.01 -3.84
C VAL A 345 5.07 5.87 -3.53
N PRO A 346 3.84 5.94 -4.06
CA PRO A 346 2.89 4.84 -3.93
C PRO A 346 3.44 3.56 -4.54
N ALA A 347 3.39 2.48 -3.78
CA ALA A 347 3.88 1.18 -4.19
C ALA A 347 2.95 0.05 -3.71
N MET A 348 2.98 -1.07 -4.40
CA MET A 348 2.50 -2.33 -3.88
C MET A 348 3.69 -3.07 -3.28
N PHE A 349 3.64 -3.32 -1.97
CA PHE A 349 4.64 -4.08 -1.25
C PHE A 349 4.22 -5.54 -1.17
N ALA A 350 5.09 -6.44 -1.53
CA ALA A 350 4.94 -7.87 -1.29
C ALA A 350 5.99 -8.31 -0.27
N VAL A 351 5.54 -8.94 0.81
CA VAL A 351 6.40 -9.39 1.90
C VAL A 351 6.40 -10.91 1.94
N SER A 352 7.57 -11.49 2.01
CA SER A 352 7.78 -12.92 2.23
C SER A 352 8.80 -13.16 3.35
N TYR A 353 8.72 -14.35 3.94
CA TYR A 353 9.58 -14.77 5.03
C TYR A 353 10.54 -15.86 4.54
N GLY A 354 11.79 -15.81 5.00
CA GLY A 354 12.69 -16.93 4.83
C GLY A 354 12.11 -18.21 5.46
N ASP A 355 12.49 -19.36 4.91
CA ASP A 355 12.06 -20.68 5.36
C ASP A 355 10.54 -20.96 5.30
N ASP A 356 9.79 -20.20 4.49
CA ASP A 356 8.33 -20.33 4.28
C ASP A 356 7.51 -20.39 5.59
N LEU A 357 7.93 -19.66 6.61
CA LEU A 357 7.28 -19.63 7.93
C LEU A 357 5.82 -19.20 7.89
N LEU A 358 5.50 -18.27 7.00
CA LEU A 358 4.14 -17.81 6.73
C LEU A 358 3.95 -17.56 5.23
N PRO A 359 2.73 -17.67 4.70
CA PRO A 359 2.45 -17.31 3.33
C PRO A 359 2.75 -15.82 3.07
N PRO A 360 3.27 -15.48 1.88
CA PRO A 360 3.52 -14.09 1.51
C PRO A 360 2.21 -13.30 1.46
N PHE A 361 2.29 -12.02 1.76
CA PHE A 361 1.15 -11.10 1.67
C PHE A 361 1.55 -9.81 0.93
N SER A 362 0.55 -9.06 0.48
CA SER A 362 0.76 -7.77 -0.20
C SER A 362 -0.06 -6.66 0.44
N VAL A 363 0.50 -5.45 0.44
CA VAL A 363 -0.14 -4.24 0.94
C VAL A 363 0.21 -3.06 0.03
N GLU A 364 -0.72 -2.13 -0.17
CA GLU A 364 -0.54 -0.96 -1.03
C GLU A 364 -0.51 0.33 -0.20
N GLY A 365 0.36 1.25 -0.57
CA GLY A 365 0.43 2.59 0.04
C GLY A 365 1.71 3.33 -0.29
N THR A 366 1.82 4.57 0.16
CA THR A 366 3.03 5.39 0.03
C THR A 366 4.03 5.05 1.14
N THR A 367 3.56 5.08 2.38
CA THR A 367 4.23 4.55 3.56
C THR A 367 3.22 3.71 4.32
N VAL A 368 3.58 2.49 4.69
CA VAL A 368 2.64 1.53 5.28
C VAL A 368 3.27 0.85 6.49
N ASP A 369 2.58 0.93 7.63
CA ASP A 369 2.96 0.17 8.82
C ASP A 369 2.43 -1.26 8.73
N VAL A 370 3.32 -2.22 8.87
CA VAL A 370 3.00 -3.65 8.84
C VAL A 370 3.63 -4.36 10.03
N ALA A 371 2.91 -5.32 10.60
CA ALA A 371 3.46 -6.19 11.63
C ALA A 371 4.12 -7.41 10.96
N LEU A 372 5.42 -7.51 11.05
CA LEU A 372 6.20 -8.60 10.47
C LEU A 372 6.59 -9.63 11.54
N LEU A 373 6.44 -10.91 11.22
CA LEU A 373 6.75 -12.02 12.11
C LEU A 373 8.24 -12.02 12.46
N LEU A 374 8.52 -12.16 13.77
CA LEU A 374 9.85 -12.40 14.31
C LEU A 374 10.08 -13.86 14.66
N ARG A 375 9.11 -14.47 15.34
CA ARG A 375 9.16 -15.89 15.73
C ARG A 375 7.78 -16.46 15.99
N THR A 376 7.66 -17.76 15.87
CA THR A 376 6.50 -18.52 16.32
C THR A 376 6.95 -19.68 17.21
N ILE A 377 6.17 -19.98 18.24
CA ILE A 377 6.41 -21.11 19.16
C ILE A 377 5.13 -21.92 19.22
N THR A 378 5.26 -23.23 19.01
CA THR A 378 4.20 -24.20 19.20
C THR A 378 4.65 -25.20 20.25
N GLU A 379 3.79 -26.10 20.70
CA GLU A 379 4.13 -27.16 21.64
C GLU A 379 5.40 -27.93 21.26
N ASN A 380 5.61 -28.18 19.96
CA ASN A 380 6.65 -29.08 19.46
C ASN A 380 7.75 -28.39 18.63
N SER A 381 7.66 -27.11 18.38
CA SER A 381 8.59 -26.38 17.51
C SER A 381 8.71 -24.90 17.83
N GLU A 382 9.89 -24.37 17.53
CA GLU A 382 10.12 -22.93 17.49
C GLU A 382 10.66 -22.56 16.12
N GLY A 383 9.97 -21.64 15.45
CA GLY A 383 10.40 -21.03 14.18
C GLY A 383 10.82 -19.59 14.43
N VAL A 384 11.96 -19.20 13.90
CA VAL A 384 12.46 -17.81 13.95
C VAL A 384 12.56 -17.28 12.52
N ALA A 385 12.02 -16.12 12.28
CA ALA A 385 12.18 -15.46 10.97
C ALA A 385 13.65 -15.02 10.83
N ASN A 386 14.40 -15.76 10.03
CA ASN A 386 15.82 -15.47 9.75
C ASN A 386 15.96 -14.30 8.79
N GLN A 387 14.95 -14.09 7.94
CA GLN A 387 14.99 -13.11 6.88
C GLN A 387 13.59 -12.61 6.54
N TRP A 388 13.49 -11.33 6.20
CA TRP A 388 12.34 -10.75 5.50
C TRP A 388 12.79 -10.34 4.10
N ALA A 389 12.01 -10.68 3.08
CA ALA A 389 12.16 -10.13 1.75
C ALA A 389 10.95 -9.24 1.42
N VAL A 390 11.22 -7.97 1.16
CA VAL A 390 10.20 -6.98 0.83
C VAL A 390 10.43 -6.52 -0.59
N GLN A 391 9.47 -6.76 -1.46
CA GLN A 391 9.47 -6.27 -2.84
C GLN A 391 8.52 -5.09 -2.96
N ALA A 392 8.97 -4.03 -3.61
CA ALA A 392 8.15 -2.86 -3.94
C ALA A 392 7.94 -2.79 -5.45
N THR A 393 6.68 -2.78 -5.87
CA THR A 393 6.28 -2.59 -7.28
C THR A 393 5.68 -1.20 -7.43
N VAL A 394 6.31 -0.39 -8.28
CA VAL A 394 5.88 0.98 -8.60
C VAL A 394 5.64 1.06 -10.11
N ALA A 395 4.57 1.72 -10.53
CA ALA A 395 4.26 1.89 -11.94
C ALA A 395 5.40 2.59 -12.69
N GLY A 396 5.81 2.01 -13.83
CA GLY A 396 6.89 2.53 -14.66
C GLY A 396 8.29 2.34 -14.07
N SER A 397 8.49 1.33 -13.21
CA SER A 397 9.79 1.01 -12.63
C SER A 397 9.94 -0.50 -12.45
N PRO A 398 11.15 -1.04 -12.50
CA PRO A 398 11.39 -2.43 -12.15
C PRO A 398 11.06 -2.69 -10.67
N VAL A 399 10.74 -3.93 -10.35
CA VAL A 399 10.51 -4.35 -8.97
C VAL A 399 11.79 -4.17 -8.16
N ALA A 400 11.70 -3.39 -7.09
CA ALA A 400 12.79 -3.21 -6.14
C ALA A 400 12.64 -4.21 -4.98
N GLU A 401 13.73 -4.77 -4.50
CA GLU A 401 13.74 -5.73 -3.40
C GLU A 401 14.68 -5.27 -2.29
N LEU A 402 14.22 -5.42 -1.05
CA LEU A 402 15.01 -5.26 0.16
C LEU A 402 14.98 -6.55 0.95
N VAL A 403 16.15 -7.12 1.19
CA VAL A 403 16.31 -8.30 2.03
C VAL A 403 16.86 -7.88 3.40
N VAL A 404 16.19 -8.31 4.46
CA VAL A 404 16.56 -8.03 5.86
C VAL A 404 16.99 -9.34 6.52
N ASP A 405 18.28 -9.56 6.65
CA ASP A 405 18.86 -10.80 7.20
C ASP A 405 18.83 -10.89 8.74
N SER A 406 18.50 -9.82 9.42
CA SER A 406 18.43 -9.79 10.90
C SER A 406 17.21 -9.00 11.36
N PRO A 407 16.00 -9.60 11.25
CA PRO A 407 14.74 -8.92 11.56
C PRO A 407 14.65 -8.29 12.95
N THR A 408 15.24 -8.93 13.96
CA THR A 408 15.20 -8.46 15.36
C THR A 408 15.97 -7.15 15.59
N THR A 409 16.98 -6.86 14.77
CA THR A 409 17.84 -5.67 14.85
C THR A 409 17.65 -4.68 13.71
N SER A 410 16.72 -4.96 12.79
CA SER A 410 16.44 -4.08 11.65
C SER A 410 15.92 -2.72 12.11
N PRO A 411 16.08 -1.65 11.31
CA PRO A 411 15.44 -0.37 11.59
C PRO A 411 13.91 -0.49 11.56
N SER A 412 13.22 0.43 12.24
CA SER A 412 11.75 0.49 12.23
C SER A 412 11.17 0.98 10.90
N VAL A 413 11.97 1.62 10.08
CA VAL A 413 11.61 2.05 8.72
C VAL A 413 12.47 1.29 7.73
N LEU A 414 11.84 0.55 6.83
CA LEU A 414 12.48 -0.17 5.74
C LEU A 414 12.31 0.65 4.46
N VAL A 415 13.39 1.32 4.06
CA VAL A 415 13.41 2.13 2.84
C VAL A 415 13.80 1.26 1.65
N ILE A 416 12.91 1.16 0.67
CA ILE A 416 13.12 0.45 -0.59
C ILE A 416 13.34 1.48 -1.70
N ASN A 417 14.58 1.61 -2.17
CA ASN A 417 14.90 2.53 -3.23
C ASN A 417 14.50 1.95 -4.59
N VAL A 418 13.55 2.59 -5.24
CA VAL A 418 13.04 2.22 -6.56
C VAL A 418 13.86 2.95 -7.62
N LEU A 419 14.40 2.22 -8.56
CA LEU A 419 15.13 2.81 -9.67
C LEU A 419 14.19 3.67 -10.54
N VAL A 420 14.72 4.77 -11.04
CA VAL A 420 14.01 5.63 -12.00
C VAL A 420 14.27 5.06 -13.39
N ASN A 421 13.25 4.58 -14.04
CA ASN A 421 13.32 4.26 -15.46
C ASN A 421 13.19 5.56 -16.26
N GLN A 422 14.07 5.79 -17.22
CA GLN A 422 14.01 6.92 -18.15
C GLN A 422 13.44 6.43 -19.48
N ALA A 423 12.95 7.35 -20.29
CA ALA A 423 12.56 7.00 -21.64
C ALA A 423 13.81 6.70 -22.48
N PRO A 424 13.76 5.74 -23.39
CA PRO A 424 14.87 5.44 -24.29
C PRO A 424 15.35 6.69 -25.04
N GLU A 425 16.65 6.79 -25.24
CA GLU A 425 17.24 7.77 -26.16
C GLU A 425 17.23 7.18 -27.57
N ALA A 426 16.76 7.96 -28.53
CA ALA A 426 16.75 7.61 -29.95
C ALA A 426 17.43 8.69 -30.77
N GLU A 427 18.25 8.29 -31.74
CA GLU A 427 18.91 9.18 -32.70
C GLU A 427 18.78 8.62 -34.11
N LEU A 428 18.34 9.44 -35.04
CA LEU A 428 18.32 9.10 -36.47
C LEU A 428 19.71 9.29 -37.06
N LEU A 429 20.20 8.26 -37.75
CA LEU A 429 21.47 8.26 -38.46
C LEU A 429 21.29 8.58 -39.94
N GLU A 430 20.19 8.13 -40.54
CA GLU A 430 19.78 8.36 -41.90
C GLU A 430 18.24 8.47 -41.96
N PRO A 431 17.69 9.34 -42.85
CA PRO A 431 18.34 10.37 -43.67
C PRO A 431 18.88 11.51 -42.79
N PHE A 432 19.78 12.34 -43.36
CA PHE A 432 20.23 13.57 -42.73
C PHE A 432 19.19 14.68 -42.85
N ALA A 433 19.19 15.63 -41.91
CA ALA A 433 18.28 16.76 -41.95
C ALA A 433 18.35 17.53 -43.29
N GLY A 434 17.22 17.69 -43.95
CA GLY A 434 17.13 18.35 -45.25
C GLY A 434 17.82 17.59 -46.39
N GLN A 435 18.08 16.30 -46.21
CA GLN A 435 18.64 15.46 -47.30
C GLN A 435 17.69 15.44 -48.49
N ARG A 436 18.25 15.62 -49.67
CA ARG A 436 17.53 15.44 -50.94
C ARG A 436 17.83 14.03 -51.45
N VAL A 437 16.79 13.28 -51.75
CA VAL A 437 16.84 11.92 -52.29
C VAL A 437 16.13 11.93 -53.64
N MET A 438 16.80 11.39 -54.64
CA MET A 438 16.23 11.34 -56.01
C MET A 438 15.51 10.01 -56.23
N GLU A 439 14.57 9.99 -57.16
CA GLU A 439 13.93 8.76 -57.60
C GLU A 439 15.00 7.80 -58.16
N GLY A 440 14.88 6.53 -57.78
CA GLY A 440 15.90 5.53 -58.14
C GLY A 440 16.98 5.31 -57.07
N ASP A 441 17.22 6.29 -56.19
CA ASP A 441 18.11 6.10 -55.05
C ASP A 441 17.50 5.18 -54.00
N SER A 442 18.32 4.35 -53.38
CA SER A 442 17.86 3.53 -52.25
C SER A 442 17.75 4.40 -51.00
N LEU A 443 16.51 4.75 -50.64
CA LEU A 443 16.25 5.49 -49.42
C LEU A 443 16.01 4.52 -48.26
N ARG A 444 16.80 4.68 -47.21
CA ARG A 444 16.60 3.94 -45.97
C ARG A 444 16.68 4.89 -44.77
N ALA A 445 15.89 4.60 -43.74
CA ALA A 445 16.02 5.21 -42.47
C ALA A 445 16.78 4.26 -41.53
N SER A 446 17.70 4.80 -40.75
CA SER A 446 18.41 4.03 -39.72
C SER A 446 18.53 4.83 -38.43
N ALA A 447 18.47 4.14 -37.31
CA ALA A 447 18.54 4.76 -35.99
C ALA A 447 19.50 4.02 -35.06
N SER A 448 20.13 4.80 -34.17
CA SER A 448 20.76 4.31 -32.96
C SER A 448 19.85 4.59 -31.76
N TYR A 449 19.86 3.71 -30.78
CA TYR A 449 19.03 3.84 -29.59
C TYR A 449 19.63 3.09 -28.41
N SER A 450 19.34 3.62 -27.21
CA SER A 450 19.80 3.04 -25.95
C SER A 450 18.79 3.35 -24.84
N ASP A 451 18.88 2.58 -23.77
CA ASP A 451 18.05 2.75 -22.58
C ASP A 451 18.92 2.53 -21.33
N ASP A 452 18.49 3.11 -20.21
CA ASP A 452 19.23 3.02 -18.96
C ASP A 452 19.04 1.70 -18.22
N MET A 453 17.96 0.95 -18.54
CA MET A 453 17.59 -0.31 -17.88
C MET A 453 17.41 -1.48 -18.82
N ASP A 454 16.88 -1.24 -20.02
CA ASP A 454 16.61 -2.29 -20.97
C ASP A 454 17.77 -2.54 -21.92
N ALA A 455 18.06 -3.82 -22.17
CA ALA A 455 18.96 -4.18 -23.24
C ALA A 455 18.34 -3.80 -24.59
N THR A 456 19.18 -3.38 -25.54
CA THR A 456 18.75 -2.95 -26.90
C THR A 456 17.80 -3.95 -27.57
N SER A 457 17.95 -5.26 -27.30
CA SER A 457 17.08 -6.30 -27.85
C SER A 457 15.67 -6.36 -27.24
N ALA A 458 15.44 -5.69 -26.12
CA ALA A 458 14.14 -5.61 -25.45
C ALA A 458 13.34 -4.37 -25.87
N LEU A 459 14.01 -3.40 -26.49
CA LEU A 459 13.38 -2.17 -26.97
C LEU A 459 12.56 -2.42 -28.23
N VAL A 460 11.39 -1.81 -28.30
CA VAL A 460 10.46 -1.91 -29.42
C VAL A 460 10.51 -0.65 -30.27
N LEU A 461 10.86 -0.81 -31.54
CA LEU A 461 10.89 0.29 -32.51
C LEU A 461 9.58 0.38 -33.28
N SER A 462 9.23 1.59 -33.69
CA SER A 462 8.14 1.87 -34.61
C SER A 462 8.51 3.04 -35.50
N TRP A 463 8.50 2.81 -36.80
CA TRP A 463 8.79 3.82 -37.82
C TRP A 463 7.53 4.46 -38.37
N ARG A 464 7.59 5.74 -38.59
CA ARG A 464 6.52 6.49 -39.24
C ARG A 464 7.10 7.54 -40.17
N ILE A 465 6.54 7.63 -41.41
CA ILE A 465 6.82 8.69 -42.35
C ILE A 465 5.53 9.46 -42.56
N TYR A 466 5.60 10.76 -42.48
CA TYR A 466 4.46 11.63 -42.67
C TYR A 466 4.81 12.86 -43.52
N ASP A 467 3.82 13.38 -44.22
CA ASP A 467 3.94 14.60 -45.01
C ASP A 467 4.00 15.85 -44.10
N MET A 468 4.28 17.00 -44.69
CA MET A 468 4.32 18.27 -43.94
C MET A 468 2.97 18.70 -43.35
N GLN A 469 1.87 18.05 -43.71
CA GLN A 469 0.54 18.23 -43.14
C GLN A 469 0.28 17.28 -41.96
N GLY A 470 1.21 16.39 -41.66
CA GLY A 470 1.12 15.43 -40.57
C GLY A 470 0.35 14.15 -40.92
N ASN A 471 0.00 13.93 -42.21
CA ASN A 471 -0.63 12.68 -42.60
C ASN A 471 0.42 11.58 -42.71
N THR A 472 0.15 10.42 -42.07
CA THR A 472 1.03 9.26 -42.19
C THR A 472 0.95 8.67 -43.58
N VAL A 473 2.11 8.60 -44.24
CA VAL A 473 2.27 8.04 -45.58
C VAL A 473 2.72 6.59 -45.51
N LEU A 474 3.72 6.29 -44.65
CA LEU A 474 4.23 4.96 -44.46
C LEU A 474 4.41 4.66 -42.95
N GLN A 475 4.28 3.39 -42.60
CA GLN A 475 4.61 2.87 -41.26
C GLN A 475 5.45 1.62 -41.41
N GLY A 476 6.46 1.50 -40.56
CA GLY A 476 7.39 0.39 -40.52
C GLY A 476 7.42 -0.34 -39.19
N GLY A 477 8.11 -1.44 -39.20
CA GLY A 477 8.20 -2.37 -38.06
C GLY A 477 9.36 -2.13 -37.11
N ASN A 478 9.84 -3.21 -36.51
CA ASN A 478 10.65 -3.26 -35.30
C ASN A 478 12.16 -3.40 -35.56
N GLU A 479 12.62 -3.11 -36.77
CA GLU A 479 14.03 -3.24 -37.14
C GLU A 479 14.76 -1.90 -37.03
N PRO A 480 16.06 -1.87 -36.70
CA PRO A 480 16.85 -0.64 -36.60
C PRO A 480 17.07 0.09 -37.94
N VAL A 481 16.76 -0.57 -39.03
CA VAL A 481 16.82 -0.06 -40.39
C VAL A 481 15.46 -0.26 -41.08
N TYR A 482 14.91 0.80 -41.64
CA TYR A 482 13.67 0.78 -42.39
C TYR A 482 13.91 1.21 -43.81
N ASN A 483 13.65 0.35 -44.79
CA ASN A 483 13.74 0.69 -46.19
C ASN A 483 12.47 1.41 -46.62
N ILE A 484 12.64 2.60 -47.17
CA ILE A 484 11.55 3.48 -47.61
C ILE A 484 11.36 3.28 -49.08
N THR A 485 10.17 2.87 -49.48
CA THR A 485 9.76 2.66 -50.88
C THR A 485 8.42 3.35 -51.13
N ASP A 486 8.06 3.53 -52.39
CA ASP A 486 6.75 3.99 -52.85
C ASP A 486 6.37 5.40 -52.35
N LEU A 487 7.34 6.31 -52.25
CA LEU A 487 7.07 7.73 -52.01
C LEU A 487 6.79 8.45 -53.34
N THR A 488 5.98 9.48 -53.27
CA THR A 488 5.84 10.46 -54.33
C THR A 488 6.74 11.67 -54.03
N ALA A 489 7.10 12.44 -55.04
CA ALA A 489 7.90 13.66 -54.85
C ALA A 489 7.24 14.59 -53.81
N GLY A 490 8.02 15.04 -52.81
CA GLY A 490 7.52 15.88 -51.74
C GLY A 490 8.51 16.00 -50.56
N PHE A 491 8.08 16.77 -49.55
CA PHE A 491 8.82 16.92 -48.30
C PHE A 491 8.19 16.01 -47.25
N TYR A 492 9.01 15.27 -46.58
CA TYR A 492 8.62 14.26 -45.57
C TYR A 492 9.39 14.42 -44.30
N ILE A 493 8.80 13.89 -43.22
CA ILE A 493 9.45 13.68 -41.94
C ILE A 493 9.42 12.20 -41.65
N VAL A 494 10.59 11.62 -41.39
CA VAL A 494 10.71 10.28 -40.82
C VAL A 494 10.85 10.40 -39.32
N GLU A 495 10.12 9.58 -38.59
CA GLU A 495 10.11 9.49 -37.13
C GLU A 495 10.32 8.05 -36.73
N VAL A 496 11.22 7.84 -35.77
CA VAL A 496 11.35 6.59 -35.03
C VAL A 496 10.90 6.80 -33.60
N THR A 497 10.06 5.91 -33.12
CA THR A 497 9.68 5.81 -31.71
C THR A 497 10.28 4.54 -31.15
N VAL A 498 11.02 4.66 -30.06
CA VAL A 498 11.61 3.54 -29.31
C VAL A 498 10.90 3.44 -27.98
N THR A 499 10.34 2.29 -27.66
CA THR A 499 9.59 2.04 -26.43
C THR A 499 10.28 0.98 -25.61
N ASP A 500 10.42 1.22 -24.30
CA ASP A 500 10.99 0.30 -23.34
C ASP A 500 9.98 -0.75 -22.83
N SER A 501 10.42 -1.68 -21.98
CA SER A 501 9.57 -2.72 -21.40
C SER A 501 8.54 -2.18 -20.39
N PHE A 502 8.71 -0.93 -19.93
CA PHE A 502 7.80 -0.26 -19.00
C PHE A 502 6.81 0.68 -19.70
N GLY A 503 6.92 0.84 -21.02
CA GLY A 503 6.02 1.65 -21.84
C GLY A 503 6.41 3.11 -21.94
N LEU A 504 7.62 3.52 -21.50
CA LEU A 504 8.14 4.85 -21.79
C LEU A 504 8.70 4.88 -23.21
N ALA A 505 8.56 6.00 -23.90
CA ALA A 505 8.96 6.13 -25.28
C ALA A 505 9.83 7.37 -25.52
N GLY A 506 10.91 7.16 -26.26
CA GLY A 506 11.75 8.20 -26.84
C GLY A 506 11.53 8.30 -28.33
N THR A 507 11.63 9.48 -28.91
CA THR A 507 11.41 9.73 -30.34
C THR A 507 12.54 10.53 -30.95
N ALA A 508 12.88 10.21 -32.20
CA ALA A 508 13.72 11.04 -33.03
C ALA A 508 13.06 11.25 -34.39
N SER A 509 13.16 12.43 -34.96
CA SER A 509 12.58 12.76 -36.26
C SER A 509 13.53 13.59 -37.12
N MET A 510 13.43 13.45 -38.41
CA MET A 510 14.27 14.14 -39.37
C MET A 510 13.46 14.43 -40.65
N ASP A 511 13.64 15.61 -41.21
CA ASP A 511 13.05 16.00 -42.48
C ASP A 511 13.94 15.64 -43.65
N PHE A 512 13.32 15.27 -44.77
CA PHE A 512 14.01 15.05 -46.06
C PHE A 512 13.09 15.41 -47.21
N GLU A 513 13.72 15.67 -48.38
CA GLU A 513 13.03 15.93 -49.64
C GLU A 513 13.20 14.73 -50.56
N TYR A 514 12.11 14.17 -51.06
CA TYR A 514 12.10 13.15 -52.12
C TYR A 514 11.74 13.83 -53.44
N THR A 515 12.68 13.83 -54.40
CA THR A 515 12.53 14.49 -55.67
C THR A 515 12.53 13.47 -56.80
N LEU A 516 11.81 13.77 -57.90
CA LEU A 516 11.93 13.01 -59.12
C LEU A 516 13.32 13.22 -59.73
N LEU A 517 13.86 12.18 -60.37
CA LEU A 517 15.12 12.26 -61.12
C LEU A 517 14.92 13.18 -62.31
N ASP A 518 15.89 14.05 -62.56
CA ASP A 518 15.97 14.99 -63.69
C ASP A 518 17.46 15.03 -64.08
N THR A 519 17.84 14.22 -65.08
CA THR A 519 19.24 13.89 -65.41
C THR A 519 19.95 15.06 -66.07
N ASP A 520 19.28 15.76 -66.97
CA ASP A 520 19.86 16.89 -67.72
C ASP A 520 19.61 18.24 -67.03
N ASN A 521 18.79 18.23 -65.94
CA ASN A 521 18.45 19.40 -65.12
C ASN A 521 17.83 20.53 -65.94
N ASP A 522 16.92 20.16 -66.84
CA ASP A 522 16.21 21.09 -67.73
C ASP A 522 14.83 21.54 -67.21
N TRP A 523 14.43 21.04 -66.06
CA TRP A 523 13.22 21.47 -65.35
C TRP A 523 13.29 22.95 -64.95
N SER A 524 13.08 23.79 -65.90
CA SER A 524 13.16 25.24 -65.78
C SER A 524 11.77 25.88 -65.63
N ALA A 525 11.73 27.18 -65.32
CA ALA A 525 10.48 27.94 -65.20
C ALA A 525 9.68 28.03 -66.54
N SER A 526 10.28 27.71 -67.66
CA SER A 526 9.64 27.65 -68.99
C SER A 526 9.06 26.27 -69.29
N CYS A 527 9.48 25.24 -68.56
CA CYS A 527 8.92 23.89 -68.65
C CYS A 527 7.52 23.85 -68.02
N SER A 528 6.54 23.49 -68.80
CA SER A 528 5.14 23.39 -68.32
C SER A 528 4.87 22.06 -67.63
N ALA A 529 4.75 22.05 -66.32
CA ALA A 529 4.44 20.84 -65.51
C ALA A 529 3.07 20.18 -65.87
N THR A 530 2.32 20.74 -66.78
CA THR A 530 1.07 20.11 -67.29
C THR A 530 1.27 19.36 -68.57
N THR A 531 2.28 19.73 -69.33
CA THR A 531 2.53 19.17 -70.70
C THR A 531 3.96 18.60 -70.76
N TRP A 532 4.79 18.89 -69.77
CA TRP A 532 6.22 18.53 -69.71
C TRP A 532 6.91 18.90 -71.07
N PHE A 533 6.71 20.14 -71.47
CA PHE A 533 7.21 20.68 -72.73
C PHE A 533 7.62 22.14 -72.55
N ASP A 534 8.79 22.51 -73.03
CA ASP A 534 9.24 23.91 -73.09
C ASP A 534 8.94 24.55 -74.44
N PRO A 535 8.00 25.49 -74.46
CA PRO A 535 7.64 26.14 -75.72
C PRO A 535 8.77 27.00 -76.31
N ASN A 536 9.82 27.32 -75.57
CA ASN A 536 10.94 28.13 -76.03
C ASN A 536 11.96 27.30 -76.81
N THR A 537 12.23 26.09 -76.29
CA THR A 537 13.20 25.15 -76.88
C THR A 537 12.53 24.22 -77.90
N GLY A 538 11.24 23.96 -77.70
CA GLY A 538 10.50 23.02 -78.51
C GLY A 538 10.76 21.56 -78.18
N LYS A 539 11.32 21.28 -77.00
CA LYS A 539 11.67 19.94 -76.47
C LYS A 539 10.79 19.57 -75.27
N SER A 540 10.70 18.30 -74.99
CA SER A 540 10.28 17.80 -73.68
C SER A 540 11.20 18.31 -72.58
N CYS A 541 10.75 18.34 -71.38
CA CYS A 541 11.53 18.88 -70.22
C CYS A 541 10.96 18.41 -68.93
N GLY A 542 11.80 18.40 -67.92
CA GLY A 542 11.43 18.11 -66.53
C GLY A 542 11.98 16.77 -66.05
N PRO A 543 11.33 16.14 -65.04
CA PRO A 543 11.82 14.88 -64.53
C PRO A 543 11.79 13.77 -65.57
N ASN A 544 12.75 12.88 -65.54
CA ASN A 544 12.93 11.75 -66.44
C ASN A 544 11.65 10.95 -66.74
N ILE A 545 10.77 10.81 -65.77
CA ILE A 545 9.51 10.08 -65.94
C ILE A 545 8.53 10.79 -66.92
N TYR A 546 8.74 12.08 -67.22
CA TYR A 546 7.89 12.91 -68.06
C TYR A 546 8.65 13.51 -69.24
N ASP A 547 9.97 13.43 -69.24
CA ASP A 547 10.79 13.83 -70.38
C ASP A 547 10.82 12.73 -71.44
N GLU A 548 11.05 13.05 -72.69
CA GLU A 548 11.20 12.08 -73.75
C GLU A 548 12.67 11.93 -74.18
N ASP A 549 13.60 12.71 -73.59
CA ASP A 549 15.02 12.80 -73.95
C ASP A 549 15.76 13.17 -72.63
N ASP A 550 15.90 12.18 -71.75
CA ASP A 550 16.29 12.33 -70.33
C ASP A 550 17.68 12.95 -70.08
N ASP A 551 18.57 12.92 -71.07
CA ASP A 551 19.90 13.48 -71.00
C ASP A 551 20.18 14.62 -71.99
N ASN A 552 19.12 14.99 -72.81
CA ASN A 552 19.12 16.07 -73.78
C ASN A 552 20.17 15.96 -74.90
N ASP A 553 20.61 14.75 -75.22
CA ASP A 553 21.56 14.50 -76.28
C ASP A 553 20.93 14.60 -77.69
N GLY A 554 19.61 14.62 -77.81
CA GLY A 554 18.83 14.73 -78.98
C GLY A 554 18.27 13.43 -79.53
N PHE A 555 18.45 12.34 -78.88
CA PHE A 555 17.77 11.06 -79.07
C PHE A 555 16.71 10.88 -78.03
N SER A 556 15.59 10.33 -78.35
CA SER A 556 14.56 10.04 -77.36
C SER A 556 14.87 8.73 -76.67
N ASP A 557 14.56 8.61 -75.34
CA ASP A 557 14.82 7.44 -74.54
C ASP A 557 14.40 6.11 -75.14
N SER A 558 13.31 6.14 -75.91
CA SER A 558 12.79 4.94 -76.58
C SER A 558 13.67 4.47 -77.75
N LYS A 559 14.64 5.28 -78.19
CA LYS A 559 15.58 5.00 -79.25
C LYS A 559 17.03 5.12 -78.87
N ASP A 560 17.27 5.52 -77.68
CA ASP A 560 18.55 5.67 -77.04
C ASP A 560 18.90 4.39 -76.22
N ALA A 561 20.08 3.86 -76.48
CA ALA A 561 20.56 2.72 -75.73
C ALA A 561 21.05 3.15 -74.32
N PHE A 562 21.40 4.43 -74.13
CA PHE A 562 21.95 4.99 -72.87
C PHE A 562 21.18 6.27 -72.44
N PRO A 563 19.89 6.21 -72.18
CA PRO A 563 19.01 7.37 -71.98
C PRO A 563 19.39 8.35 -70.88
N LEU A 564 20.43 8.09 -70.12
CA LEU A 564 20.89 8.90 -68.98
C LEU A 564 22.33 9.39 -69.15
N ASP A 565 22.97 9.12 -70.30
CA ASP A 565 24.35 9.53 -70.56
C ASP A 565 24.45 10.27 -71.89
N PRO A 566 24.52 11.60 -71.86
CA PRO A 566 24.51 12.43 -73.06
C PRO A 566 25.75 12.28 -73.94
N CYS A 567 26.62 11.33 -73.66
CA CYS A 567 27.77 11.00 -74.50
C CYS A 567 27.54 9.77 -75.39
N ALA A 568 26.48 9.03 -75.18
CA ALA A 568 26.27 7.71 -75.78
C ALA A 568 24.84 7.51 -76.18
N GLN A 569 24.60 7.00 -77.40
CA GLN A 569 23.26 6.93 -78.01
C GLN A 569 22.94 5.54 -78.58
N ILE A 570 23.93 4.89 -79.17
CA ILE A 570 23.79 3.67 -79.93
C ILE A 570 24.63 2.56 -79.34
N ASP A 571 24.07 1.37 -79.26
CA ASP A 571 24.68 0.12 -78.90
C ASP A 571 24.18 -0.90 -79.93
N THR A 572 24.96 -1.15 -80.95
CA THR A 572 24.52 -1.93 -82.12
C THR A 572 24.42 -3.40 -81.84
N ASP A 573 25.30 -3.93 -80.96
CA ASP A 573 25.30 -5.37 -80.62
C ASP A 573 24.60 -5.69 -79.31
N GLY A 574 24.29 -4.67 -78.47
CA GLY A 574 23.54 -4.84 -77.21
C GLY A 574 24.40 -5.34 -76.05
N ASP A 575 25.69 -5.05 -76.08
CA ASP A 575 26.62 -5.52 -75.01
C ASP A 575 26.82 -4.51 -73.87
N THR A 576 26.13 -3.34 -73.93
CA THR A 576 26.14 -2.23 -72.95
C THR A 576 27.37 -1.35 -73.06
N GLN A 577 28.11 -1.39 -74.17
CA GLN A 577 29.14 -0.41 -74.54
C GLN A 577 28.62 0.40 -75.71
N PRO A 578 28.76 1.71 -75.71
CA PRO A 578 28.28 2.53 -76.83
C PRO A 578 29.20 2.45 -78.05
N ASP A 579 28.63 2.45 -79.22
CA ASP A 579 29.35 2.45 -80.49
C ASP A 579 30.29 3.67 -80.59
N ASP A 580 29.89 4.83 -80.03
CA ASP A 580 30.65 6.08 -80.09
C ASP A 580 30.42 6.88 -78.79
N LEU A 581 31.40 7.56 -78.26
CA LEU A 581 31.33 8.46 -77.10
C LEU A 581 31.60 9.88 -77.51
N ASP A 582 30.54 10.67 -77.81
CA ASP A 582 30.65 12.09 -78.18
C ASP A 582 30.06 12.97 -77.04
N CYS A 583 30.88 13.32 -76.08
CA CYS A 583 30.44 14.06 -74.95
C CYS A 583 30.27 15.56 -75.22
N PRO A 584 29.17 16.19 -74.75
CA PRO A 584 29.01 17.62 -74.70
C PRO A 584 30.15 18.30 -73.88
N ASP A 585 30.43 19.58 -74.19
CA ASP A 585 31.45 20.36 -73.50
C ASP A 585 31.24 20.34 -71.95
N GLY A 586 32.18 19.73 -71.23
CA GLY A 586 32.19 19.69 -69.77
C GLY A 586 31.59 18.44 -69.16
N TYR A 587 31.06 17.54 -69.94
CA TYR A 587 30.58 16.22 -69.48
C TYR A 587 31.66 15.15 -69.67
N THR A 588 31.59 14.08 -68.91
CA THR A 588 32.48 12.93 -69.01
C THR A 588 31.69 11.68 -68.68
N SER A 589 31.52 10.82 -69.65
CA SER A 589 30.88 9.53 -69.44
C SER A 589 31.75 8.59 -68.57
N TRP A 590 31.11 7.74 -67.83
CA TRP A 590 31.74 6.62 -67.15
C TRP A 590 31.77 5.34 -68.02
N LEU A 591 31.08 5.38 -69.16
CA LEU A 591 31.08 4.29 -70.14
C LEU A 591 32.39 4.20 -70.89
N THR A 592 32.60 3.11 -71.55
CA THR A 592 33.78 2.87 -72.40
C THR A 592 33.28 2.58 -73.80
N GLU A 593 33.75 3.30 -74.76
CA GLU A 593 33.41 3.12 -76.15
C GLU A 593 33.73 1.70 -76.61
N ASP A 594 32.76 1.08 -77.30
CA ASP A 594 32.97 -0.21 -77.91
C ASP A 594 34.04 -0.11 -79.02
N MET A 595 34.66 -1.15 -79.30
CA MET A 595 35.69 -1.30 -80.33
C MET A 595 35.35 -2.35 -81.37
N ASP A 596 34.13 -2.89 -81.33
CA ASP A 596 33.57 -3.95 -82.15
C ASP A 596 32.05 -3.78 -82.24
N ASP A 597 31.60 -2.64 -82.80
CA ASP A 597 30.23 -2.13 -82.76
C ASP A 597 29.14 -3.14 -83.16
N ASP A 598 29.44 -4.10 -83.97
CA ASP A 598 28.48 -5.13 -84.42
C ASP A 598 28.65 -6.50 -83.77
N GLY A 599 29.63 -6.58 -82.86
CA GLY A 599 29.91 -7.78 -82.06
C GLY A 599 30.33 -9.00 -82.85
N ASP A 600 30.84 -8.82 -84.07
CA ASP A 600 31.24 -9.92 -84.96
C ASP A 600 32.62 -10.46 -84.68
N GLY A 601 33.40 -9.84 -83.78
CA GLY A 601 34.76 -10.18 -83.35
C GLY A 601 35.85 -9.55 -84.20
N THR A 602 35.50 -8.60 -85.06
CA THR A 602 36.43 -7.77 -85.88
C THR A 602 36.38 -6.33 -85.38
N PRO A 603 37.42 -5.79 -84.77
CA PRO A 603 37.37 -4.39 -84.36
C PRO A 603 37.10 -3.41 -85.49
N ASP A 604 36.28 -2.38 -85.24
CA ASP A 604 35.80 -1.36 -86.17
C ASP A 604 36.95 -0.70 -86.96
N VAL A 605 38.07 -0.49 -86.32
CA VAL A 605 39.29 0.03 -86.91
C VAL A 605 39.80 -0.85 -88.10
N LEU A 606 39.37 -2.06 -88.12
CA LEU A 606 39.74 -3.03 -89.17
C LEU A 606 38.62 -3.27 -90.22
N GLU A 607 37.44 -2.80 -89.96
CA GLU A 607 36.33 -2.85 -90.89
C GLU A 607 36.46 -1.74 -91.95
N GLY A 608 36.19 -1.99 -93.15
CA GLY A 608 36.29 -1.01 -94.25
C GLY A 608 37.66 -0.90 -94.91
N VAL A 609 38.62 -1.72 -94.61
CA VAL A 609 39.88 -1.84 -95.37
C VAL A 609 39.64 -2.82 -96.52
N GLU A 610 39.05 -2.34 -97.64
CA GLU A 610 39.07 -3.12 -98.88
C GLU A 610 40.51 -3.42 -99.27
N SER A 611 40.84 -4.69 -99.38
CA SER A 611 42.14 -5.22 -99.82
C SER A 611 42.38 -4.90 -101.26
N ASP A 612 42.94 -3.74 -101.55
CA ASP A 612 43.62 -3.55 -102.82
C ASP A 612 45.00 -4.21 -102.70
N GLY A 613 45.20 -5.32 -103.41
CA GLY A 613 46.32 -6.21 -103.29
C GLY A 613 47.66 -5.55 -103.59
N ASP A 614 48.40 -5.20 -102.61
CA ASP A 614 49.88 -5.10 -102.65
C ASP A 614 50.47 -5.24 -101.24
N ASP A 615 51.30 -6.27 -101.14
CA ASP A 615 52.21 -6.67 -100.02
C ASP A 615 52.30 -5.77 -98.78
N VAL A 616 51.47 -6.03 -97.77
CA VAL A 616 51.66 -5.44 -96.45
C VAL A 616 52.74 -6.25 -95.69
N ASN A 617 53.84 -5.56 -95.46
CA ASN A 617 54.99 -6.06 -94.69
C ASN A 617 54.60 -6.35 -93.26
N VAL A 618 54.30 -7.63 -93.01
CA VAL A 618 53.88 -8.18 -91.71
C VAL A 618 54.86 -7.98 -90.51
N ASN A 619 55.99 -7.23 -90.73
CA ASN A 619 56.98 -6.99 -89.65
C ASN A 619 56.61 -5.89 -88.70
N GLY A 620 55.64 -5.00 -88.99
CA GLY A 620 55.16 -3.96 -88.04
C GLY A 620 54.26 -4.48 -86.94
N LEU A 621 53.36 -5.36 -87.35
CA LEU A 621 52.32 -5.90 -86.42
C LEU A 621 52.90 -6.84 -85.37
N MET A 622 53.96 -7.57 -85.66
CA MET A 622 54.64 -8.46 -84.69
C MET A 622 55.43 -7.69 -83.61
N VAL A 623 55.80 -6.44 -83.85
CA VAL A 623 56.54 -5.62 -82.84
C VAL A 623 55.55 -5.06 -81.82
N VAL A 624 54.36 -4.70 -82.20
CA VAL A 624 53.32 -4.22 -81.29
C VAL A 624 52.80 -5.36 -80.40
N LEU A 625 52.53 -6.54 -80.93
CA LEU A 625 52.13 -7.74 -80.16
C LEU A 625 53.24 -8.21 -79.21
N ALA A 626 54.53 -8.09 -79.58
CA ALA A 626 55.65 -8.43 -78.70
C ALA A 626 55.80 -7.44 -77.53
N LEU A 627 55.47 -6.14 -77.71
CA LEU A 627 55.50 -5.14 -76.66
C LEU A 627 54.35 -5.36 -75.61
N PHE A 628 53.16 -5.72 -76.07
CA PHE A 628 52.08 -6.07 -75.14
C PHE A 628 52.34 -7.34 -74.33
N LEU A 629 52.93 -8.35 -74.91
CA LEU A 629 53.37 -9.58 -74.19
C LEU A 629 54.47 -9.31 -73.15
N VAL A 630 55.39 -8.38 -73.43
CA VAL A 630 56.45 -8.02 -72.47
C VAL A 630 55.92 -7.19 -71.32
N VAL A 631 54.99 -6.26 -71.59
CA VAL A 631 54.32 -5.47 -70.54
C VAL A 631 53.41 -6.32 -69.67
N GLY A 632 52.65 -7.25 -70.26
CA GLY A 632 51.82 -8.25 -69.52
C GLY A 632 52.63 -9.18 -68.63
N LEU A 633 53.78 -9.67 -69.14
CA LEU A 633 54.71 -10.51 -68.34
C LEU A 633 55.38 -9.76 -67.21
N LEU A 634 55.69 -8.47 -67.37
CA LEU A 634 56.24 -7.63 -66.30
C LEU A 634 55.17 -7.31 -65.22
N PHE A 635 53.91 -7.18 -65.58
CA PHE A 635 52.80 -7.00 -64.60
C PHE A 635 52.54 -8.29 -63.79
N PHE A 636 52.58 -9.46 -64.43
CA PHE A 636 52.47 -10.76 -63.76
C PHE A 636 53.67 -11.10 -62.84
N ALA A 637 54.85 -10.63 -63.19
CA ALA A 637 56.04 -10.81 -62.35
C ALA A 637 56.05 -9.95 -61.11
N ARG A 638 55.29 -8.84 -61.09
CA ARG A 638 55.17 -7.95 -59.93
C ARG A 638 54.13 -8.42 -58.92
N LEU A 639 53.12 -9.21 -59.38
CA LEU A 639 52.10 -9.80 -58.50
C LEU A 639 52.56 -11.07 -57.74
N ARG A 640 53.72 -11.64 -58.11
CA ARG A 640 54.24 -12.91 -57.54
C ARG A 640 55.31 -12.72 -56.46
N ARG A 641 55.58 -11.46 -56.00
CA ARG A 641 56.57 -11.14 -54.94
C ARG A 641 55.93 -10.59 -53.67
N GLY A 642 54.74 -11.03 -53.29
CA GLY A 642 54.18 -10.81 -51.97
C GLY A 642 53.96 -12.15 -51.29
N GLY A 643 54.93 -12.65 -50.58
CA GLY A 643 54.81 -13.86 -49.78
C GLY A 643 53.94 -13.63 -48.52
N PRO A 644 53.33 -14.68 -47.94
CA PRO A 644 52.40 -14.55 -46.84
C PRO A 644 53.13 -14.20 -45.54
N GLY A 645 52.80 -13.07 -44.95
CA GLY A 645 53.19 -12.69 -43.60
C GLY A 645 52.14 -13.10 -42.58
N ASP A 646 52.57 -13.90 -41.72
CA ASP A 646 52.00 -14.49 -40.51
C ASP A 646 51.26 -13.48 -39.64
N LEU A 647 49.99 -13.77 -39.28
CA LEU A 647 49.21 -13.08 -38.26
C LEU A 647 48.98 -14.02 -37.09
N THR A 648 49.93 -14.13 -36.22
CA THR A 648 49.72 -14.59 -34.85
C THR A 648 50.36 -13.63 -33.86
N SER A 649 49.62 -13.39 -32.80
CA SER A 649 49.99 -12.65 -31.56
C SER A 649 49.92 -11.12 -31.58
N LEU A 650 48.87 -10.64 -30.91
CA LEU A 650 49.05 -9.62 -29.88
C LEU A 650 47.91 -9.74 -28.85
N ASP A 651 48.32 -10.28 -27.86
CA ASP A 651 48.08 -10.39 -26.44
C ASP A 651 47.32 -9.25 -25.79
N GLN A 652 46.48 -9.68 -24.82
CA GLN A 652 45.90 -8.89 -23.74
C GLN A 652 46.87 -7.89 -23.10
N LYS A 653 46.42 -6.66 -22.85
CA LYS A 653 46.49 -6.00 -21.54
C LYS A 653 45.94 -4.58 -21.54
N HIS A 654 45.20 -4.33 -20.41
CA HIS A 654 44.79 -3.04 -19.81
C HIS A 654 43.53 -2.34 -20.43
N LEU A 655 42.46 -2.32 -19.74
CA LEU A 655 41.97 -1.80 -18.47
C LEU A 655 40.50 -2.11 -18.33
#